data_099fa6f8b5d20308e3740833bef8333a
#
_entry.id   099fa6f8b5d20308e3740833bef8333a
#
_cell.length_a   1.000
_cell.length_b   1.000
_cell.length_c   1.000
_cell.angle_alpha   90.00
_cell.angle_beta   90.00
_cell.angle_gamma   90.00
#
_symmetry.space_group_name_H-M   'P 1'
#
loop_
_entity.id
_entity.type
_entity.pdbx_description
1 polymer ?
#
loop_
_entity_poly.entity_id
_entity_poly.type
_entity_poly.pdbx_seq_one_letter_code
_entity_poly.pdbx_strand_id
1 'polypeptide(L)'
;MNSWLRGLLYTFAFLLLFVWVALGLFDAERAKGPIASWISQQTGVPVTIGRLVFNPLHPYTLLAEQVRYGDAVSLDKIYLEIESIDWLSRDVRIAHLDLIRPAIKLPLPQSLSNLLPSLPVHSLTISDSTIDRLSLESPELTLRGLNATLSDWELIDPKRQPQANLSLNIGQLETPQLTFARLNLQGRLEGEVLRSDKLVTNLFDGLLETGMVLDWPARTLQLHDLKARGMRVELGDLTQQGFPQRFPLQRVSLDRGQLDGVSLNDINQELSFNNFSGQLTAFNWQAGNQPTGYLSGTLGDMGRGLFQLEEIKGKLAFSPQQIDGELQGKAYEGAFNVELSLDTQQQKLTLKDVALSGMDISLPQGWWQDWQGWLPQQVDIRKLAFDKLKVLSFDDSIPLSLTGWQLYLSDLALRDNQPGPLLGRARIESKWFELVWDGLSARNGELDGELTPSSWQLGKLTSSLPDEGSLSMSGQWGREPGQSSRLQLQATKLDLQQWGKILHSPVSFAGKADVSADLQAEHGKTAGEWRQTLQGSFALDADEPFWDKVKIDPLLDEWFKGSTPPTLTPDQLWQAMQEGDTPFYRIKLQGKIDKGQLQVEQAGASTITHLLALQGGIDLVNEQWQLDLGILNGNRCAELLGQWRGPLTEPTLAWSFPQKQDACGWEVGVRYPPQGNSAPLWRPAPATKAQAQAEQATNSPQG
;
A
#
# COMPACT_ATOMS: atom_id res chain seq x y z
N MET A 1 31.68 16.38 24.02
CA MET A 1 32.14 17.42 23.05
C MET A 1 32.80 16.70 21.91
N ASN A 2 32.24 16.82 20.71
CA ASN A 2 32.80 16.14 19.53
C ASN A 2 34.19 16.74 19.22
N SER A 3 35.04 15.90 18.66
CA SER A 3 36.42 16.21 18.31
C SER A 3 36.61 17.53 17.53
N TRP A 4 35.61 17.95 16.75
CA TRP A 4 35.68 19.14 15.90
C TRP A 4 35.53 20.46 16.69
N LEU A 5 34.61 20.54 17.68
CA LEU A 5 34.45 21.74 18.53
C LEU A 5 35.67 21.92 19.45
N ARG A 6 36.18 20.78 19.96
CA ARG A 6 37.47 20.77 20.66
C ARG A 6 38.63 21.18 19.76
N GLY A 7 38.62 20.69 18.50
CA GLY A 7 39.60 21.06 17.52
C GLY A 7 39.60 22.55 17.19
N LEU A 8 38.45 23.16 17.05
CA LEU A 8 38.30 24.60 16.80
C LEU A 8 38.73 25.43 18.00
N LEU A 9 38.34 25.02 19.21
CA LEU A 9 38.84 25.61 20.49
C LEU A 9 40.33 25.47 20.64
N TYR A 10 40.95 24.33 20.30
CA TYR A 10 42.39 24.11 20.40
C TYR A 10 43.18 24.88 19.35
N THR A 11 42.67 25.01 18.13
CA THR A 11 43.27 25.86 17.11
C THR A 11 43.33 27.33 17.58
N PHE A 12 42.24 27.75 18.22
CA PHE A 12 42.11 29.09 18.73
C PHE A 12 43.03 29.34 19.92
N ALA A 13 43.21 28.39 20.82
CA ALA A 13 44.14 28.44 21.92
C ALA A 13 45.60 28.44 21.49
N PHE A 14 45.90 27.67 20.44
CA PHE A 14 47.22 27.72 19.81
C PHE A 14 47.54 29.12 19.28
N LEU A 15 46.57 29.78 18.65
CA LEU A 15 46.69 31.13 18.15
C LEU A 15 46.97 32.15 19.30
N LEU A 16 46.32 31.97 20.43
CA LEU A 16 46.52 32.82 21.62
C LEU A 16 47.88 32.60 22.30
N LEU A 17 48.35 31.36 22.39
CA LEU A 17 49.69 31.05 22.88
C LEU A 17 50.77 31.70 21.99
N PHE A 18 50.56 31.64 20.68
CA PHE A 18 51.41 32.27 19.69
C PHE A 18 51.56 33.79 19.95
N VAL A 19 50.48 34.46 20.26
CA VAL A 19 50.43 35.86 20.57
C VAL A 19 51.19 36.17 21.83
N TRP A 20 51.10 35.43 22.91
CA TRP A 20 51.68 35.62 24.16
C TRP A 20 53.28 35.58 24.11
N VAL A 21 53.76 34.61 23.28
CA VAL A 21 55.21 34.47 23.04
C VAL A 21 55.75 35.63 22.20
N ALA A 22 54.99 36.15 21.25
CA ALA A 22 55.39 37.27 20.38
C ALA A 22 55.48 38.59 21.09
N LEU A 23 54.70 38.82 22.12
CA LEU A 23 54.81 40.06 22.98
C LEU A 23 56.09 40.18 23.77
N GLY A 24 56.85 39.09 23.93
CA GLY A 24 58.15 39.11 24.65
C GLY A 24 59.36 39.53 23.81
N LEU A 25 59.23 39.80 22.50
CA LEU A 25 60.36 39.98 21.60
C LEU A 25 60.20 41.25 20.75
N PHE A 26 61.06 42.26 20.98
CA PHE A 26 60.99 43.61 20.40
C PHE A 26 61.24 43.73 18.87
N ASP A 27 61.73 42.69 18.19
CA ASP A 27 61.92 42.68 16.71
C ASP A 27 61.12 41.53 16.07
N ALA A 28 59.94 41.85 15.60
CA ALA A 28 58.98 40.89 15.13
C ALA A 28 59.48 40.03 13.95
N GLU A 29 60.17 40.59 12.97
CA GLU A 29 60.73 39.86 11.84
C GLU A 29 61.87 38.89 12.23
N ARG A 30 62.67 39.22 13.20
CA ARG A 30 63.72 38.33 13.74
C ARG A 30 63.12 37.28 14.70
N ALA A 31 62.03 37.62 15.34
CA ALA A 31 61.36 36.78 16.32
C ALA A 31 60.52 35.59 15.64
N LYS A 32 60.09 35.72 14.38
CA LYS A 32 59.27 34.72 13.74
C LYS A 32 59.87 33.30 13.71
N GLY A 33 61.21 33.21 13.45
CA GLY A 33 61.91 31.92 13.42
C GLY A 33 61.97 31.24 14.81
N PRO A 34 62.51 31.92 15.83
CA PRO A 34 62.48 31.40 17.20
C PRO A 34 61.12 31.05 17.74
N ILE A 35 60.09 31.85 17.47
CA ILE A 35 58.69 31.56 17.88
C ILE A 35 58.18 30.30 17.20
N ALA A 36 58.31 30.21 15.87
CA ALA A 36 57.89 29.04 15.10
C ALA A 36 58.62 27.78 15.57
N SER A 37 59.90 27.85 15.81
CA SER A 37 60.70 26.72 16.30
C SER A 37 60.35 26.33 17.75
N TRP A 38 60.04 27.24 18.63
CA TRP A 38 59.61 26.95 19.98
C TRP A 38 58.26 26.26 19.99
N ILE A 39 57.27 26.77 19.22
CA ILE A 39 55.96 26.13 19.09
C ILE A 39 56.12 24.73 18.47
N SER A 40 56.94 24.59 17.43
CA SER A 40 57.22 23.29 16.79
C SER A 40 57.83 22.27 17.77
N GLN A 41 58.74 22.74 18.68
CA GLN A 41 59.32 21.86 19.69
C GLN A 41 58.30 21.44 20.76
N GLN A 42 57.43 22.37 21.20
CA GLN A 42 56.42 22.09 22.20
C GLN A 42 55.31 21.16 21.66
N THR A 43 54.97 21.28 20.40
CA THR A 43 53.87 20.56 19.79
C THR A 43 54.28 19.32 18.99
N GLY A 44 55.58 19.20 18.68
CA GLY A 44 56.08 18.16 17.79
C GLY A 44 55.64 18.29 16.32
N VAL A 45 54.99 19.39 15.94
CA VAL A 45 54.48 19.67 14.60
C VAL A 45 55.16 20.90 14.02
N PRO A 46 55.64 20.87 12.78
CA PRO A 46 56.31 22.00 12.16
C PRO A 46 55.40 23.22 12.03
N VAL A 47 55.82 24.36 12.53
CA VAL A 47 55.12 25.64 12.42
C VAL A 47 55.90 26.58 11.55
N THR A 48 55.23 27.28 10.64
CA THR A 48 55.83 28.29 9.78
C THR A 48 55.00 29.57 9.82
N ILE A 49 55.71 30.70 9.84
CA ILE A 49 55.13 32.05 9.87
C ILE A 49 55.80 32.82 8.73
N GLY A 50 55.03 33.25 7.75
CA GLY A 50 55.54 33.99 6.61
C GLY A 50 56.03 35.39 6.99
N ARG A 51 55.18 36.16 7.65
CA ARG A 51 55.46 37.53 8.08
C ARG A 51 54.87 37.78 9.47
N LEU A 52 55.60 38.46 10.30
CA LEU A 52 55.16 38.91 11.62
C LEU A 52 55.35 40.42 11.71
N VAL A 53 54.33 41.17 12.04
CA VAL A 53 54.33 42.60 12.10
C VAL A 53 53.91 43.04 13.52
N PHE A 54 54.69 43.83 14.14
CA PHE A 54 54.42 44.46 15.42
C PHE A 54 54.55 45.98 15.25
N ASN A 55 53.56 46.73 15.77
CA ASN A 55 53.63 48.20 15.72
C ASN A 55 54.10 48.75 17.04
N PRO A 56 55.29 49.33 17.08
CA PRO A 56 55.82 49.86 18.34
C PRO A 56 55.08 51.09 18.94
N LEU A 57 54.25 51.75 18.09
CA LEU A 57 53.32 52.80 18.50
C LEU A 57 52.02 52.26 19.12
N HIS A 58 51.71 51.01 18.85
CA HIS A 58 50.59 50.28 19.40
C HIS A 58 51.08 48.93 19.90
N PRO A 59 51.74 48.85 21.05
CA PRO A 59 52.44 47.66 21.50
C PRO A 59 51.54 46.47 21.81
N TYR A 60 50.28 46.69 21.87
CA TYR A 60 49.27 45.62 22.10
C TYR A 60 48.63 45.08 20.85
N THR A 61 49.12 45.42 19.61
CA THR A 61 48.67 44.90 18.36
C THR A 61 49.68 43.98 17.72
N LEU A 62 49.16 42.80 17.20
CA LEU A 62 50.00 41.84 16.51
C LEU A 62 49.32 41.44 15.20
N LEU A 63 50.13 41.38 14.12
CA LEU A 63 49.72 40.89 12.84
C LEU A 63 50.63 39.75 12.39
N ALA A 64 50.10 38.56 12.13
CA ALA A 64 50.81 37.44 11.54
C ALA A 64 50.19 37.05 10.21
N GLU A 65 51.01 36.83 9.19
CA GLU A 65 50.57 36.44 7.86
C GLU A 65 51.17 35.09 7.47
N GLN A 66 50.39 34.28 6.70
CA GLN A 66 50.80 32.96 6.21
C GLN A 66 51.26 32.01 7.33
N VAL A 67 50.42 31.82 8.31
CA VAL A 67 50.70 30.91 9.44
C VAL A 67 50.26 29.50 9.02
N ARG A 68 51.16 28.52 9.19
CA ARG A 68 50.85 27.10 8.95
C ARG A 68 51.30 26.28 10.15
N TYR A 69 50.45 25.32 10.54
CA TYR A 69 50.73 24.33 11.58
C TYR A 69 50.64 22.95 10.95
N GLY A 70 51.78 22.42 10.53
CA GLY A 70 51.84 21.22 9.69
C GLY A 70 50.99 21.36 8.44
N ASP A 71 50.31 20.25 8.06
CA ASP A 71 49.30 20.22 6.99
C ASP A 71 47.87 20.37 7.53
N ALA A 72 47.72 20.45 8.86
CA ALA A 72 46.42 20.42 9.50
C ALA A 72 45.73 21.79 9.58
N VAL A 73 46.51 22.87 9.74
CA VAL A 73 45.96 24.22 9.87
C VAL A 73 46.75 25.21 9.02
N SER A 74 46.06 26.02 8.25
CA SER A 74 46.66 27.17 7.57
C SER A 74 45.77 28.40 7.74
N LEU A 75 46.40 29.57 7.88
CA LEU A 75 45.74 30.86 8.00
C LEU A 75 46.49 31.89 7.15
N ASP A 76 45.74 32.66 6.39
CA ASP A 76 46.34 33.72 5.60
C ASP A 76 46.77 34.89 6.48
N LYS A 77 45.93 35.26 7.45
CA LYS A 77 46.21 36.40 8.30
C LYS A 77 45.51 36.24 9.66
N ILE A 78 46.24 36.65 10.72
CA ILE A 78 45.77 36.83 12.08
C ILE A 78 46.02 38.25 12.49
N TYR A 79 44.99 38.95 12.93
CA TYR A 79 45.10 40.23 13.59
C TYR A 79 44.63 40.11 15.03
N LEU A 80 45.39 40.63 15.96
CA LEU A 80 45.06 40.58 17.37
C LEU A 80 45.36 41.95 18.02
N GLU A 81 44.40 42.43 18.78
CA GLU A 81 44.48 43.59 19.63
C GLU A 81 44.20 43.24 21.07
N ILE A 82 45.13 43.48 21.96
CA ILE A 82 45.03 43.24 23.42
C ILE A 82 44.56 44.49 24.11
N GLU A 83 43.48 44.38 24.87
CA GLU A 83 42.95 45.47 25.68
C GLU A 83 43.73 45.64 26.92
N SER A 84 44.00 44.57 27.68
CA SER A 84 44.70 44.59 28.94
C SER A 84 45.30 43.24 29.29
N ILE A 85 46.44 43.27 29.99
CA ILE A 85 47.11 42.13 30.65
C ILE A 85 47.34 42.49 32.11
N ASP A 86 46.63 41.81 32.98
CA ASP A 86 46.93 41.92 34.45
C ASP A 86 47.89 40.79 34.85
N TRP A 87 49.12 41.13 35.06
CA TRP A 87 50.18 40.18 35.42
C TRP A 87 50.04 39.60 36.85
N LEU A 88 49.32 40.32 37.74
CA LEU A 88 49.08 39.86 39.09
C LEU A 88 47.97 38.83 39.19
N SER A 89 46.85 39.09 38.57
CA SER A 89 45.72 38.19 38.51
C SER A 89 45.87 37.14 37.38
N ARG A 90 46.76 37.33 36.41
CA ARG A 90 46.92 36.54 35.17
C ARG A 90 45.70 36.59 34.29
N ASP A 91 45.01 37.70 34.25
CA ASP A 91 43.83 37.90 33.41
C ASP A 91 44.23 38.60 32.12
N VAL A 92 43.78 38.06 30.99
CA VAL A 92 44.02 38.60 29.66
C VAL A 92 42.71 38.96 28.99
N ARG A 93 42.60 40.20 28.53
CA ARG A 93 41.52 40.70 27.75
C ARG A 93 41.99 41.06 26.35
N ILE A 94 41.36 40.48 25.34
CA ILE A 94 41.57 40.77 23.94
C ILE A 94 40.43 41.65 23.47
N ALA A 95 40.77 42.85 22.95
CA ALA A 95 39.77 43.75 22.40
C ALA A 95 39.21 43.23 21.09
N HIS A 96 40.14 42.78 20.19
CA HIS A 96 39.73 42.34 18.86
C HIS A 96 40.64 41.22 18.35
N LEU A 97 40.01 40.20 17.67
CA LEU A 97 40.74 39.11 17.03
C LEU A 97 40.15 38.82 15.65
N ASP A 98 40.92 38.99 14.59
CA ASP A 98 40.53 38.63 13.23
C ASP A 98 41.28 37.42 12.72
N LEU A 99 40.56 36.46 12.17
CA LEU A 99 41.08 35.31 11.50
C LEU A 99 40.62 35.33 10.02
N ILE A 100 41.56 35.45 9.08
CA ILE A 100 41.26 35.56 7.66
C ILE A 100 41.67 34.27 6.95
N ARG A 101 40.71 33.66 6.31
CA ARG A 101 40.80 32.41 5.53
C ARG A 101 41.48 31.26 6.30
N PRO A 102 41.01 30.93 7.51
CA PRO A 102 41.49 29.74 8.17
C PRO A 102 41.02 28.49 7.42
N ALA A 103 41.95 27.55 7.19
CA ALA A 103 41.68 26.23 6.65
C ALA A 103 42.13 25.17 7.65
N ILE A 104 41.24 24.28 8.03
CA ILE A 104 41.47 23.28 9.07
C ILE A 104 41.13 21.90 8.50
N LYS A 105 42.05 20.94 8.64
CA LYS A 105 41.84 19.54 8.31
C LYS A 105 41.82 18.71 9.59
N LEU A 106 40.78 17.93 9.79
CA LEU A 106 40.65 17.04 10.93
C LEU A 106 41.05 15.59 10.54
N PRO A 107 41.56 14.77 11.47
CA PRO A 107 41.73 15.06 12.90
C PRO A 107 42.97 15.96 13.19
N LEU A 108 42.82 16.87 14.16
CA LEU A 108 43.94 17.68 14.61
C LEU A 108 44.91 16.84 15.43
N PRO A 109 46.23 17.15 15.38
CA PRO A 109 47.24 16.50 16.24
C PRO A 109 46.87 16.63 17.72
N GLN A 110 47.01 15.56 18.49
CA GLN A 110 46.70 15.53 19.92
C GLN A 110 47.51 16.57 20.75
N SER A 111 48.68 16.97 20.25
CA SER A 111 49.52 18.01 20.87
C SER A 111 48.83 19.38 21.01
N LEU A 112 47.88 19.71 20.12
CA LEU A 112 47.10 20.96 20.25
C LEU A 112 46.13 20.93 21.43
N SER A 113 45.58 19.76 21.79
CA SER A 113 44.68 19.64 22.91
C SER A 113 45.31 19.93 24.27
N ASN A 114 46.63 19.82 24.37
CA ASN A 114 47.38 20.00 25.61
C ASN A 114 47.87 21.42 25.79
N LEU A 115 47.73 22.30 24.79
CA LEU A 115 48.25 23.68 24.85
C LEU A 115 47.37 24.61 25.70
N LEU A 116 46.05 24.50 25.59
CA LEU A 116 45.13 25.36 26.39
C LEU A 116 45.30 25.25 27.90
N PRO A 117 45.37 24.04 28.47
CA PRO A 117 45.61 23.91 29.92
C PRO A 117 46.98 24.38 30.40
N SER A 118 47.94 24.52 29.48
CA SER A 118 49.29 24.95 29.79
C SER A 118 49.50 26.46 29.74
N LEU A 119 48.50 27.23 29.35
CA LEU A 119 48.56 28.70 29.37
C LEU A 119 48.64 29.21 30.82
N PRO A 120 49.59 30.08 31.16
CA PRO A 120 49.73 30.61 32.49
C PRO A 120 48.74 31.76 32.77
N VAL A 121 47.52 31.67 32.24
CA VAL A 121 46.45 32.67 32.41
C VAL A 121 45.33 32.09 33.29
N HIS A 122 44.74 32.94 34.13
CA HIS A 122 43.64 32.58 35.02
C HIS A 122 42.29 32.83 34.37
N SER A 123 42.16 33.92 33.63
CA SER A 123 41.01 34.20 32.79
C SER A 123 41.43 34.72 31.41
N LEU A 124 40.62 34.40 30.41
CA LEU A 124 40.82 34.86 29.05
C LEU A 124 39.47 35.24 28.44
N THR A 125 39.32 36.54 28.15
CA THR A 125 38.12 37.08 27.50
C THR A 125 38.48 37.76 26.19
N ILE A 126 37.58 37.61 25.19
CA ILE A 126 37.69 38.28 23.89
C ILE A 126 36.41 39.08 23.70
N SER A 127 36.58 40.43 23.62
CA SER A 127 35.43 41.32 23.48
C SER A 127 34.76 41.20 22.12
N ASP A 128 35.58 41.11 21.05
CA ASP A 128 35.08 40.92 19.67
C ASP A 128 36.06 40.09 18.85
N SER A 129 35.51 39.19 18.03
CA SER A 129 36.31 38.42 17.08
C SER A 129 35.57 38.18 15.78
N THR A 130 36.34 38.20 14.69
CA THR A 130 35.83 37.90 13.36
C THR A 130 36.60 36.76 12.71
N ILE A 131 35.86 35.90 12.04
CA ILE A 131 36.38 34.80 11.22
C ILE A 131 35.86 35.00 9.79
N ASP A 132 36.79 35.21 8.84
CA ASP A 132 36.45 35.38 7.44
C ASP A 132 36.79 34.12 6.63
N ARG A 133 35.82 33.52 6.04
CA ARG A 133 35.93 32.38 5.08
C ARG A 133 36.69 31.17 5.63
N LEU A 134 36.36 30.73 6.82
CA LEU A 134 36.89 29.46 7.36
C LEU A 134 36.41 28.27 6.52
N SER A 135 37.36 27.39 6.22
CA SER A 135 37.10 26.07 5.67
C SER A 135 37.54 24.98 6.63
N LEU A 136 36.68 23.93 6.78
CA LEU A 136 36.98 22.78 7.63
C LEU A 136 36.68 21.52 6.84
N GLU A 137 37.64 20.62 6.77
CA GLU A 137 37.51 19.33 6.08
C GLU A 137 37.71 18.17 7.07
N SER A 138 36.74 17.26 7.13
CA SER A 138 36.77 16.04 7.92
C SER A 138 36.06 14.93 7.15
N PRO A 139 36.30 13.64 7.40
CA PRO A 139 35.54 12.55 6.82
C PRO A 139 34.03 12.59 7.11
N GLU A 140 33.63 13.22 8.23
CA GLU A 140 32.25 13.32 8.70
C GLU A 140 31.59 14.68 8.41
N LEU A 141 32.38 15.71 8.08
CA LEU A 141 31.92 17.09 7.98
C LEU A 141 32.82 17.91 7.07
N THR A 142 32.24 18.52 6.05
CA THR A 142 32.91 19.55 5.26
C THR A 142 32.18 20.88 5.42
N LEU A 143 32.91 21.92 5.79
CA LEU A 143 32.38 23.27 5.96
C LEU A 143 33.18 24.21 5.07
N ARG A 144 32.51 25.04 4.28
CA ARG A 144 33.11 25.97 3.35
C ARG A 144 32.53 27.38 3.51
N GLY A 145 33.41 28.36 3.56
CA GLY A 145 32.99 29.75 3.55
C GLY A 145 32.25 30.18 4.82
N LEU A 146 32.71 29.74 6.01
CA LEU A 146 32.17 30.24 7.29
C LEU A 146 32.72 31.64 7.54
N ASN A 147 31.79 32.58 7.65
CA ASN A 147 32.03 33.88 8.26
C ASN A 147 31.37 33.89 9.64
N ALA A 148 32.11 34.27 10.66
CA ALA A 148 31.61 34.33 12.03
C ALA A 148 32.02 35.60 12.73
N THR A 149 31.12 36.13 13.54
CA THR A 149 31.43 37.14 14.56
C THR A 149 31.09 36.57 15.93
N LEU A 150 32.02 36.68 16.86
CA LEU A 150 31.80 36.26 18.22
C LEU A 150 32.12 37.48 19.14
N SER A 151 31.17 37.77 20.03
CA SER A 151 31.35 38.84 21.01
C SER A 151 31.19 38.31 22.44
N ASP A 152 31.81 39.00 23.36
CA ASP A 152 31.78 38.67 24.80
C ASP A 152 32.19 37.22 25.09
N TRP A 153 33.26 36.79 24.43
CA TRP A 153 33.71 35.40 24.56
C TRP A 153 34.57 35.16 25.78
N GLU A 154 34.03 34.49 26.78
CA GLU A 154 34.74 34.03 27.96
C GLU A 154 35.29 32.62 27.69
N LEU A 155 36.57 32.52 27.30
CA LEU A 155 37.24 31.26 26.98
C LEU A 155 37.69 30.48 28.19
N ILE A 156 38.27 31.17 29.15
CA ILE A 156 38.80 30.63 30.40
C ILE A 156 38.28 31.49 31.53
N ASP A 157 37.40 30.96 32.36
CA ASP A 157 36.97 31.49 33.64
C ASP A 157 36.83 30.32 34.62
N PRO A 158 37.58 30.30 35.72
CA PRO A 158 37.52 29.22 36.68
C PRO A 158 36.19 29.12 37.43
N LYS A 159 35.33 30.13 37.34
CA LYS A 159 34.05 30.20 38.05
C LYS A 159 32.85 30.04 37.15
N ARG A 160 33.00 30.11 35.83
CA ARG A 160 31.90 30.09 34.86
C ARG A 160 32.19 29.16 33.69
N GLN A 161 31.15 28.67 33.08
CA GLN A 161 31.28 27.96 31.81
C GLN A 161 31.52 28.97 30.67
N PRO A 162 32.23 28.58 29.60
CA PRO A 162 32.45 29.43 28.43
C PRO A 162 31.13 30.00 27.87
N GLN A 163 31.10 31.29 27.59
CA GLN A 163 29.95 31.98 27.00
C GLN A 163 30.42 32.81 25.82
N ALA A 164 29.58 32.89 24.77
CA ALA A 164 29.80 33.78 23.65
C ALA A 164 28.50 34.11 22.94
N ASN A 165 28.32 35.35 22.51
CA ASN A 165 27.32 35.66 21.49
C ASN A 165 27.95 35.38 20.13
N LEU A 166 27.18 34.75 19.25
CA LEU A 166 27.70 34.34 17.93
C LEU A 166 26.74 34.68 16.81
N SER A 167 27.31 35.10 15.68
CA SER A 167 26.60 35.20 14.42
C SER A 167 27.42 34.45 13.37
N LEU A 168 26.83 33.44 12.74
CA LEU A 168 27.46 32.56 11.76
C LEU A 168 26.78 32.70 10.43
N ASN A 169 27.59 32.81 9.37
CA ASN A 169 27.14 32.69 7.99
C ASN A 169 28.01 31.67 7.28
N ILE A 170 27.46 30.53 6.95
CA ILE A 170 28.15 29.40 6.33
C ILE A 170 27.67 29.28 4.90
N GLY A 171 28.59 29.31 3.93
CA GLY A 171 28.26 29.13 2.52
C GLY A 171 27.72 27.73 2.26
N GLN A 172 28.42 26.72 2.77
CA GLN A 172 28.05 25.32 2.59
C GLN A 172 28.53 24.46 3.78
N LEU A 173 27.63 23.64 4.29
CA LEU A 173 27.88 22.62 5.32
C LEU A 173 27.43 21.28 4.79
N GLU A 174 28.34 20.36 4.59
CA GLU A 174 28.07 19.02 4.08
C GLU A 174 28.36 17.98 5.17
N THR A 175 27.42 17.10 5.40
CA THR A 175 27.59 15.85 6.13
C THR A 175 27.34 14.69 5.17
N PRO A 176 27.66 13.43 5.48
CA PRO A 176 27.36 12.30 4.62
C PRO A 176 25.88 12.16 4.24
N GLN A 177 24.97 12.72 5.06
CA GLN A 177 23.53 12.58 4.86
C GLN A 177 22.81 13.86 4.40
N LEU A 178 23.40 15.05 4.72
CA LEU A 178 22.69 16.30 4.55
C LEU A 178 23.64 17.39 4.04
N THR A 179 23.16 18.18 3.11
CA THR A 179 23.84 19.37 2.62
C THR A 179 23.03 20.61 2.96
N PHE A 180 23.60 21.48 3.78
CA PHE A 180 23.03 22.79 4.12
C PHE A 180 23.76 23.86 3.32
N ALA A 181 23.01 24.69 2.63
CA ALA A 181 23.56 25.82 1.90
C ALA A 181 23.06 27.15 2.49
N ARG A 182 23.91 28.16 2.49
CA ARG A 182 23.57 29.50 2.97
C ARG A 182 23.02 29.49 4.42
N LEU A 183 23.70 28.79 5.33
CA LEU A 183 23.25 28.69 6.71
C LEU A 183 23.61 29.97 7.45
N ASN A 184 22.60 30.65 7.95
CA ASN A 184 22.71 31.81 8.83
C ASN A 184 22.20 31.45 10.23
N LEU A 185 22.99 31.68 11.24
CA LEU A 185 22.64 31.42 12.63
C LEU A 185 23.06 32.60 13.50
N GLN A 186 22.12 33.07 14.30
CA GLN A 186 22.38 34.06 15.37
C GLN A 186 21.99 33.43 16.70
N GLY A 187 22.86 33.48 17.66
CA GLY A 187 22.59 32.79 18.91
C GLY A 187 23.66 33.05 19.97
N ARG A 188 23.59 32.25 21.04
CA ARG A 188 24.46 32.29 22.17
C ARG A 188 24.97 30.89 22.52
N LEU A 189 26.23 30.78 22.77
CA LEU A 189 26.87 29.61 23.34
C LEU A 189 26.97 29.75 24.85
N GLU A 190 26.44 28.77 25.59
CA GLU A 190 26.52 28.71 27.06
C GLU A 190 27.08 27.34 27.43
N GLY A 191 28.36 27.26 27.70
CA GLY A 191 29.07 26.00 27.89
C GLY A 191 29.07 25.17 26.61
N GLU A 192 28.39 24.03 26.65
CA GLU A 192 28.21 23.11 25.49
C GLU A 192 26.80 23.17 24.90
N VAL A 193 26.01 24.18 25.29
CA VAL A 193 24.64 24.40 24.80
C VAL A 193 24.62 25.58 23.84
N LEU A 194 24.21 25.37 22.61
CA LEU A 194 23.98 26.40 21.60
C LEU A 194 22.51 26.76 21.57
N ARG A 195 22.18 28.01 21.86
CA ARG A 195 20.83 28.58 21.74
C ARG A 195 20.80 29.56 20.57
N SER A 196 19.85 29.39 19.70
CA SER A 196 19.65 30.29 18.58
C SER A 196 18.18 30.65 18.45
N ASP A 197 17.90 31.94 18.41
CA ASP A 197 16.55 32.43 18.17
C ASP A 197 16.19 32.34 16.67
N LYS A 198 17.23 32.34 15.81
CA LYS A 198 17.05 32.31 14.37
C LYS A 198 18.15 31.55 13.67
N LEU A 199 17.78 30.42 13.08
CA LEU A 199 18.54 29.66 12.08
C LEU A 199 17.79 29.74 10.75
N VAL A 200 18.48 30.11 9.68
CA VAL A 200 17.95 30.10 8.30
C VAL A 200 18.93 29.36 7.42
N THR A 201 18.46 28.39 6.67
CA THR A 201 19.28 27.60 5.75
C THR A 201 18.48 27.08 4.56
N ASN A 202 19.17 26.82 3.45
CA ASN A 202 18.60 26.03 2.39
C ASN A 202 18.93 24.56 2.63
N LEU A 203 17.88 23.73 2.64
CA LEU A 203 17.97 22.28 2.84
C LEU A 203 16.98 21.61 1.90
N PHE A 204 17.38 20.54 1.20
CA PHE A 204 16.54 19.82 0.23
C PHE A 204 15.88 20.75 -0.81
N ASP A 205 16.66 21.62 -1.41
CA ASP A 205 16.24 22.67 -2.37
C ASP A 205 15.25 23.69 -1.83
N GLY A 206 14.83 23.59 -0.58
CA GLY A 206 13.91 24.50 0.08
C GLY A 206 14.56 25.39 1.13
N LEU A 207 13.74 26.20 1.76
CA LEU A 207 14.12 27.11 2.84
C LEU A 207 13.66 26.58 4.19
N LEU A 208 14.56 26.49 5.14
CA LEU A 208 14.30 26.14 6.53
C LEU A 208 14.59 27.34 7.43
N GLU A 209 13.63 27.76 8.25
CA GLU A 209 13.79 28.78 9.29
C GLU A 209 13.31 28.22 10.63
N THR A 210 14.08 28.36 11.70
CA THR A 210 13.73 27.85 13.03
C THR A 210 14.55 28.53 14.13
N GLY A 211 14.01 28.59 15.34
CA GLY A 211 14.80 28.73 16.56
C GLY A 211 15.27 27.35 17.03
N MET A 212 16.41 27.27 17.71
CA MET A 212 16.89 25.98 18.17
C MET A 212 17.67 26.06 19.49
N VAL A 213 17.62 24.97 20.24
CA VAL A 213 18.52 24.69 21.37
C VAL A 213 19.19 23.35 21.11
N LEU A 214 20.49 23.37 20.93
CA LEU A 214 21.32 22.18 20.76
C LEU A 214 22.16 21.97 22.02
N ASP A 215 21.80 20.93 22.76
CA ASP A 215 22.57 20.44 23.90
C ASP A 215 23.45 19.29 23.42
N TRP A 216 24.74 19.57 23.29
CA TRP A 216 25.69 18.64 22.70
C TRP A 216 26.03 17.44 23.60
N PRO A 217 26.28 17.60 24.91
CA PRO A 217 26.46 16.51 25.86
C PRO A 217 25.28 15.57 25.92
N ALA A 218 24.06 16.12 25.99
CA ALA A 218 22.83 15.35 26.04
C ALA A 218 22.40 14.80 24.65
N ARG A 219 23.05 15.26 23.57
CA ARG A 219 22.70 14.94 22.19
C ARG A 219 21.22 15.23 21.88
N THR A 220 20.72 16.35 22.37
CA THR A 220 19.33 16.76 22.16
C THR A 220 19.25 18.01 21.33
N LEU A 221 18.29 18.05 20.42
CA LEU A 221 17.93 19.20 19.60
C LEU A 221 16.46 19.54 19.86
N GLN A 222 16.23 20.76 20.32
CA GLN A 222 14.91 21.33 20.45
C GLN A 222 14.73 22.41 19.38
N LEU A 223 13.69 22.30 18.58
CA LEU A 223 13.35 23.24 17.52
C LEU A 223 12.10 24.03 17.93
N HIS A 224 12.11 25.32 17.65
CA HIS A 224 11.02 26.24 17.95
C HIS A 224 10.60 26.97 16.69
N ASP A 225 9.28 27.09 16.46
CA ASP A 225 8.70 27.85 15.36
C ASP A 225 9.32 27.52 13.98
N LEU A 226 9.47 26.23 13.71
CA LEU A 226 10.01 25.73 12.46
C LEU A 226 9.14 26.18 11.29
N LYS A 227 9.76 26.72 10.23
CA LYS A 227 9.13 27.01 8.95
C LYS A 227 9.93 26.36 7.84
N ALA A 228 9.33 25.42 7.12
CA ALA A 228 9.93 24.75 5.99
C ALA A 228 9.13 25.08 4.73
N ARG A 229 9.79 25.57 3.67
CA ARG A 229 9.15 26.00 2.44
C ARG A 229 9.82 25.40 1.21
N GLY A 230 9.02 24.80 0.33
CA GLY A 230 9.46 24.30 -0.97
C GLY A 230 10.50 23.18 -0.90
N MET A 231 10.57 22.43 0.21
CA MET A 231 11.54 21.36 0.38
C MET A 231 11.14 20.12 -0.45
N ARG A 232 12.15 19.47 -1.05
CA ARG A 232 11.99 18.22 -1.79
C ARG A 232 12.90 17.17 -1.19
N VAL A 233 12.31 16.17 -0.56
CA VAL A 233 13.03 15.13 0.18
C VAL A 233 12.96 13.82 -0.60
N GLU A 234 14.11 13.27 -0.99
CA GLU A 234 14.25 11.95 -1.59
C GLU A 234 14.58 10.92 -0.49
N LEU A 235 13.59 10.11 -0.10
CA LEU A 235 13.75 9.15 1.00
C LEU A 235 14.75 8.03 0.69
N GLY A 236 14.81 7.60 -0.57
CA GLY A 236 15.71 6.54 -1.01
C GLY A 236 17.17 6.87 -0.72
N ASP A 237 17.57 8.13 -0.95
CA ASP A 237 18.93 8.61 -0.69
C ASP A 237 19.24 8.63 0.80
N LEU A 238 18.31 9.11 1.63
CA LEU A 238 18.48 9.17 3.08
C LEU A 238 18.60 7.79 3.72
N THR A 239 17.79 6.85 3.31
CA THR A 239 17.80 5.47 3.84
C THR A 239 19.05 4.70 3.41
N GLN A 240 19.52 4.85 2.18
CA GLN A 240 20.77 4.25 1.71
C GLN A 240 21.99 4.79 2.47
N GLN A 241 21.97 6.06 2.87
CA GLN A 241 23.00 6.69 3.69
C GLN A 241 22.94 6.32 5.17
N GLY A 242 21.94 5.51 5.57
CA GLY A 242 21.79 4.99 6.93
C GLY A 242 21.09 5.94 7.90
N PHE A 243 20.29 6.89 7.40
CA PHE A 243 19.40 7.69 8.22
C PHE A 243 18.16 6.85 8.63
N PRO A 244 17.66 6.92 9.86
CA PRO A 244 18.12 7.72 11.02
C PRO A 244 19.14 7.01 11.91
N GLN A 245 19.59 5.81 11.61
CA GLN A 245 20.40 4.95 12.48
C GLN A 245 21.78 5.54 12.79
N ARG A 246 22.35 6.31 11.86
CA ARG A 246 23.65 7.00 12.03
C ARG A 246 23.51 8.46 12.45
N PHE A 247 22.29 8.89 12.78
CA PHE A 247 22.06 10.27 13.20
C PHE A 247 22.68 10.52 14.57
N PRO A 248 23.47 11.59 14.73
CA PRO A 248 24.27 11.80 15.96
C PRO A 248 23.45 12.21 17.17
N LEU A 249 22.18 12.59 17.00
CA LEU A 249 21.30 13.02 18.07
C LEU A 249 20.54 11.84 18.68
N GLN A 250 20.26 11.93 19.97
CA GLN A 250 19.44 10.95 20.69
C GLN A 250 17.99 11.39 20.80
N ARG A 251 17.73 12.69 20.77
CA ARG A 251 16.39 13.24 20.84
C ARG A 251 16.27 14.48 19.97
N VAL A 252 15.15 14.55 19.23
CA VAL A 252 14.74 15.75 18.51
C VAL A 252 13.31 16.08 18.92
N SER A 253 13.06 17.31 19.37
CA SER A 253 11.73 17.81 19.70
C SER A 253 11.41 19.07 18.93
N LEU A 254 10.12 19.24 18.60
CA LEU A 254 9.59 20.41 17.92
C LEU A 254 8.25 20.78 18.55
N ASP A 255 8.14 21.99 19.05
CA ASP A 255 6.88 22.46 19.64
C ASP A 255 5.87 22.74 18.55
N ARG A 256 6.25 23.49 17.52
CA ARG A 256 5.41 23.88 16.40
C ARG A 256 6.24 24.07 15.14
N GLY A 257 5.80 23.43 14.05
CA GLY A 257 6.34 23.57 12.71
C GLY A 257 5.26 23.92 11.69
N GLN A 258 5.55 24.84 10.80
CA GLN A 258 4.78 25.16 9.63
C GLN A 258 5.51 24.64 8.40
N LEU A 259 4.85 23.82 7.63
CA LEU A 259 5.34 23.23 6.40
C LEU A 259 4.55 23.84 5.24
N ASP A 260 5.22 24.23 4.17
CA ASP A 260 4.59 24.88 3.03
C ASP A 260 5.25 24.42 1.73
N GLY A 261 4.49 23.72 0.89
CA GLY A 261 4.97 23.17 -0.38
C GLY A 261 6.06 22.11 -0.22
N VAL A 262 6.00 21.29 0.83
CA VAL A 262 6.97 20.22 1.08
C VAL A 262 6.58 18.99 0.26
N SER A 263 7.54 18.41 -0.47
CA SER A 263 7.37 17.17 -1.23
C SER A 263 8.33 16.09 -0.71
N LEU A 264 7.87 14.85 -0.75
CA LEU A 264 8.61 13.69 -0.29
C LEU A 264 8.42 12.56 -1.30
N ASN A 265 9.52 12.05 -1.84
CA ASN A 265 9.53 11.00 -2.84
C ASN A 265 10.33 9.79 -2.37
N ASP A 266 9.85 8.60 -2.69
CA ASP A 266 10.61 7.35 -2.55
C ASP A 266 10.56 6.59 -3.86
N ILE A 267 11.62 6.70 -4.65
CA ILE A 267 11.75 6.05 -5.95
C ILE A 267 11.72 4.52 -5.82
N ASN A 268 12.25 3.96 -4.73
CA ASN A 268 12.32 2.52 -4.53
C ASN A 268 10.95 1.90 -4.24
N GLN A 269 10.04 2.67 -3.66
CA GLN A 269 8.68 2.26 -3.34
C GLN A 269 7.62 2.87 -4.27
N GLU A 270 8.07 3.60 -5.31
CA GLU A 270 7.18 4.35 -6.22
C GLU A 270 6.20 5.26 -5.48
N LEU A 271 6.61 5.80 -4.32
CA LEU A 271 5.76 6.60 -3.45
C LEU A 271 6.11 8.08 -3.60
N SER A 272 5.10 8.90 -3.89
CA SER A 272 5.24 10.35 -3.96
C SER A 272 4.20 11.06 -3.12
N PHE A 273 4.64 12.09 -2.38
CA PHE A 273 3.79 13.04 -1.66
C PHE A 273 4.19 14.43 -2.11
N ASN A 274 3.33 15.14 -2.79
CA ASN A 274 3.67 16.42 -3.38
C ASN A 274 2.89 17.57 -2.77
N ASN A 275 3.58 18.69 -2.56
CA ASN A 275 3.00 19.96 -2.16
C ASN A 275 2.21 19.89 -0.83
N PHE A 276 2.82 19.29 0.20
CA PHE A 276 2.25 19.30 1.53
C PHE A 276 2.36 20.68 2.17
N SER A 277 1.23 21.22 2.64
CA SER A 277 1.16 22.47 3.41
C SER A 277 0.35 22.25 4.67
N GLY A 278 0.96 22.50 5.84
CA GLY A 278 0.32 22.18 7.11
C GLY A 278 1.15 22.50 8.33
N GLN A 279 0.74 21.93 9.46
CA GLN A 279 1.37 22.13 10.76
C GLN A 279 1.78 20.80 11.36
N LEU A 280 2.98 20.77 11.92
CA LEU A 280 3.49 19.69 12.76
C LEU A 280 3.65 20.23 14.18
N THR A 281 3.00 19.63 15.16
CA THR A 281 2.99 20.09 16.54
C THR A 281 3.35 18.98 17.52
N ALA A 282 3.95 19.34 18.63
CA ALA A 282 4.35 18.42 19.70
C ALA A 282 5.14 17.21 19.20
N PHE A 283 5.96 17.42 18.14
CA PHE A 283 6.78 16.36 17.59
C PHE A 283 7.94 16.02 18.54
N ASN A 284 8.08 14.77 18.85
CA ASN A 284 9.18 14.25 19.65
C ASN A 284 9.66 12.92 19.05
N TRP A 285 10.92 12.88 18.69
CA TRP A 285 11.60 11.68 18.23
C TRP A 285 12.74 11.34 19.19
N GLN A 286 12.88 10.09 19.53
CA GLN A 286 13.96 9.54 20.34
C GLN A 286 14.57 8.34 19.62
N ALA A 287 15.89 8.25 19.62
CA ALA A 287 16.60 7.13 18.97
C ALA A 287 16.11 5.78 19.49
N GLY A 288 15.77 4.89 18.58
CA GLY A 288 15.21 3.56 18.88
C GLY A 288 13.70 3.53 19.15
N ASN A 289 13.01 4.67 19.19
CA ASN A 289 11.57 4.76 19.39
C ASN A 289 10.89 5.35 18.14
N GLN A 290 9.61 5.05 17.97
CA GLN A 290 8.80 5.73 16.97
C GLN A 290 8.51 7.17 17.38
N PRO A 291 8.39 8.11 16.42
CA PRO A 291 8.09 9.50 16.72
C PRO A 291 6.68 9.66 17.30
N THR A 292 6.49 10.72 18.08
CA THR A 292 5.17 11.17 18.53
C THR A 292 4.89 12.57 18.02
N GLY A 293 3.61 12.94 17.86
CA GLY A 293 3.23 14.27 17.40
C GLY A 293 1.90 14.32 16.66
N TYR A 294 1.57 15.51 16.18
CA TYR A 294 0.36 15.75 15.41
C TYR A 294 0.72 16.47 14.12
N LEU A 295 0.29 15.92 13.00
CA LEU A 295 0.40 16.50 11.67
C LEU A 295 -1.00 16.86 11.16
N SER A 296 -1.19 18.08 10.68
CA SER A 296 -2.44 18.48 10.04
C SER A 296 -2.16 19.39 8.85
N GLY A 297 -2.92 19.24 7.77
CA GLY A 297 -2.68 20.06 6.60
C GLY A 297 -3.38 19.57 5.35
N THR A 298 -2.90 20.08 4.22
CA THR A 298 -3.32 19.72 2.88
C THR A 298 -2.14 19.20 2.08
N LEU A 299 -2.37 18.16 1.31
CA LEU A 299 -1.42 17.58 0.38
C LEU A 299 -1.99 17.72 -1.03
N GLY A 300 -1.21 18.22 -1.97
CA GLY A 300 -1.66 18.43 -3.36
C GLY A 300 -2.02 17.10 -4.00
N ASP A 301 -1.07 16.21 -4.07
CA ASP A 301 -1.24 14.87 -4.59
C ASP A 301 -0.37 13.85 -3.86
N MET A 302 -0.84 12.61 -3.85
CA MET A 302 -0.13 11.43 -3.38
C MET A 302 -0.28 10.33 -4.42
N GLY A 303 0.82 9.75 -4.82
CA GLY A 303 0.83 8.65 -5.79
C GLY A 303 1.62 7.45 -5.28
N ARG A 304 1.15 6.24 -5.63
CA ARG A 304 1.90 5.01 -5.55
C ARG A 304 1.39 4.02 -6.58
N GLY A 305 2.19 3.76 -7.62
CA GLY A 305 1.77 2.94 -8.74
C GLY A 305 0.48 3.48 -9.37
N LEU A 306 -0.59 2.69 -9.30
CA LEU A 306 -1.91 3.05 -9.84
C LEU A 306 -2.75 3.96 -8.94
N PHE A 307 -2.39 4.07 -7.65
CA PHE A 307 -3.12 4.91 -6.71
C PHE A 307 -2.69 6.34 -6.84
N GLN A 308 -3.64 7.20 -7.20
CA GLN A 308 -3.48 8.64 -7.21
C GLN A 308 -4.58 9.27 -6.37
N LEU A 309 -4.17 10.00 -5.36
CA LEU A 309 -5.04 10.78 -4.49
C LEU A 309 -4.70 12.25 -4.66
N GLU A 310 -5.71 13.10 -4.70
CA GLU A 310 -5.59 14.52 -4.96
C GLU A 310 -6.31 15.35 -3.90
N GLU A 311 -5.88 16.59 -3.71
CA GLU A 311 -6.50 17.55 -2.80
C GLU A 311 -6.74 16.98 -1.39
N ILE A 312 -5.78 16.23 -0.87
CA ILE A 312 -5.93 15.53 0.39
C ILE A 312 -5.86 16.54 1.54
N LYS A 313 -6.84 16.48 2.42
CA LYS A 313 -6.82 17.17 3.71
C LYS A 313 -6.80 16.14 4.81
N GLY A 314 -5.95 16.33 5.82
CA GLY A 314 -5.87 15.32 6.84
C GLY A 314 -5.28 15.80 8.15
N LYS A 315 -5.49 14.94 9.15
CA LYS A 315 -4.87 15.02 10.45
C LYS A 315 -4.34 13.66 10.80
N LEU A 316 -3.12 13.59 11.27
CA LEU A 316 -2.46 12.39 11.75
C LEU A 316 -1.96 12.63 13.16
N ALA A 317 -2.25 11.70 14.06
CA ALA A 317 -1.69 11.66 15.40
C ALA A 317 -0.79 10.42 15.51
N PHE A 318 0.48 10.64 15.84
CA PHE A 318 1.43 9.53 16.01
C PHE A 318 1.72 9.35 17.49
N SER A 319 1.63 8.12 17.95
CA SER A 319 2.10 7.67 19.25
C SER A 319 3.09 6.51 19.07
N PRO A 320 3.82 6.08 20.10
CA PRO A 320 4.81 5.01 19.95
C PRO A 320 4.25 3.67 19.49
N GLN A 321 2.95 3.47 19.58
CA GLN A 321 2.28 2.20 19.27
C GLN A 321 1.19 2.35 18.22
N GLN A 322 0.72 3.58 17.95
CA GLN A 322 -0.48 3.81 17.19
C GLN A 322 -0.38 5.07 16.34
N ILE A 323 -0.89 4.97 15.12
CA ILE A 323 -1.10 6.11 14.22
C ILE A 323 -2.60 6.22 13.97
N ASP A 324 -3.21 7.33 14.40
CA ASP A 324 -4.60 7.67 14.09
C ASP A 324 -4.64 8.70 12.97
N GLY A 325 -5.56 8.52 12.03
CA GLY A 325 -5.67 9.38 10.86
C GLY A 325 -7.12 9.70 10.49
N GLU A 326 -7.35 10.96 10.12
CA GLU A 326 -8.55 11.43 9.43
C GLU A 326 -8.10 12.04 8.11
N LEU A 327 -8.50 11.46 6.99
CA LEU A 327 -8.10 11.87 5.64
C LEU A 327 -9.34 12.05 4.77
N GLN A 328 -9.38 13.13 4.01
CA GLN A 328 -10.41 13.39 3.01
C GLN A 328 -9.77 13.99 1.76
N GLY A 329 -10.33 13.70 0.60
CA GLY A 329 -9.78 14.19 -0.65
C GLY A 329 -10.49 13.64 -1.86
N LYS A 330 -9.80 13.68 -3.00
CA LYS A 330 -10.28 13.15 -4.27
C LYS A 330 -9.45 11.95 -4.71
N ALA A 331 -10.08 11.00 -5.37
CA ALA A 331 -9.44 9.88 -6.03
C ALA A 331 -10.31 9.42 -7.20
N TYR A 332 -9.73 9.12 -8.35
CA TYR A 332 -10.45 8.60 -9.50
C TYR A 332 -11.73 9.41 -9.83
N GLU A 333 -11.60 10.74 -9.91
CA GLU A 333 -12.68 11.71 -10.14
C GLU A 333 -13.73 11.81 -9.02
N GLY A 334 -13.72 10.92 -8.04
CA GLY A 334 -14.62 10.90 -6.89
C GLY A 334 -14.00 11.47 -5.63
N ALA A 335 -14.71 11.31 -4.51
CA ALA A 335 -14.28 11.78 -3.21
C ALA A 335 -14.12 10.60 -2.22
N PHE A 336 -13.19 10.78 -1.29
CA PHE A 336 -13.01 9.84 -0.17
C PHE A 336 -12.98 10.56 1.17
N ASN A 337 -13.43 9.86 2.19
CA ASN A 337 -13.24 10.22 3.59
C ASN A 337 -12.86 8.93 4.35
N VAL A 338 -11.74 8.98 5.08
CA VAL A 338 -11.18 7.81 5.77
C VAL A 338 -10.78 8.19 7.18
N GLU A 339 -11.35 7.52 8.17
CA GLU A 339 -10.88 7.52 9.54
C GLU A 339 -10.26 6.17 9.85
N LEU A 340 -8.99 6.16 10.21
CA LEU A 340 -8.23 4.94 10.42
C LEU A 340 -7.39 4.99 11.69
N SER A 341 -7.00 3.81 12.17
CA SER A 341 -6.02 3.63 13.22
C SER A 341 -5.12 2.45 12.88
N LEU A 342 -3.81 2.65 12.91
CA LEU A 342 -2.81 1.63 12.67
C LEU A 342 -2.05 1.34 13.99
N ASP A 343 -2.21 0.14 14.53
CA ASP A 343 -1.35 -0.39 15.58
C ASP A 343 -0.05 -0.92 14.94
N THR A 344 1.04 -0.24 15.21
CA THR A 344 2.35 -0.55 14.59
C THR A 344 3.03 -1.76 15.20
N GLN A 345 2.68 -2.15 16.43
CA GLN A 345 3.22 -3.33 17.10
C GLN A 345 2.51 -4.61 16.65
N GLN A 346 1.18 -4.55 16.57
CA GLN A 346 0.36 -5.68 16.16
C GLN A 346 0.20 -5.78 14.63
N GLN A 347 0.70 -4.81 13.87
CA GLN A 347 0.47 -4.68 12.42
C GLN A 347 -1.03 -4.77 12.08
N LYS A 348 -1.85 -4.11 12.88
CA LYS A 348 -3.30 -4.15 12.77
C LYS A 348 -3.85 -2.81 12.30
N LEU A 349 -4.55 -2.83 11.17
CA LEU A 349 -5.26 -1.68 10.64
C LEU A 349 -6.72 -1.72 11.08
N THR A 350 -7.19 -0.64 11.68
CA THR A 350 -8.60 -0.43 11.99
C THR A 350 -9.15 0.69 11.11
N LEU A 351 -10.06 0.37 10.21
CA LEU A 351 -10.84 1.32 9.41
C LEU A 351 -12.11 1.66 10.21
N LYS A 352 -12.13 2.84 10.85
CA LYS A 352 -13.22 3.27 11.72
C LYS A 352 -14.43 3.74 10.92
N ASP A 353 -14.20 4.62 9.94
CA ASP A 353 -15.20 5.08 8.97
C ASP A 353 -14.51 5.34 7.64
N VAL A 354 -14.96 4.65 6.60
CA VAL A 354 -14.48 4.83 5.24
C VAL A 354 -15.68 5.10 4.33
N ALA A 355 -15.66 6.22 3.66
CA ALA A 355 -16.68 6.58 2.68
C ALA A 355 -16.02 6.96 1.36
N LEU A 356 -16.41 6.28 0.29
CA LEU A 356 -15.97 6.51 -1.08
C LEU A 356 -17.19 6.88 -1.93
N SER A 357 -17.11 7.91 -2.74
CA SER A 357 -18.25 8.37 -3.55
C SER A 357 -17.84 8.84 -4.94
N GLY A 358 -18.64 8.47 -5.94
CA GLY A 358 -18.54 8.96 -7.31
C GLY A 358 -17.23 8.60 -8.02
N MET A 359 -16.52 7.56 -7.61
CA MET A 359 -15.25 7.17 -8.21
C MET A 359 -15.44 6.35 -9.48
N ASP A 360 -14.59 6.58 -10.50
CA ASP A 360 -14.46 5.77 -11.71
C ASP A 360 -13.11 5.05 -11.69
N ILE A 361 -13.11 3.80 -11.24
CA ILE A 361 -11.91 3.01 -10.95
C ILE A 361 -11.65 2.05 -12.10
N SER A 362 -10.52 2.19 -12.75
CA SER A 362 -10.02 1.27 -13.78
C SER A 362 -8.88 0.43 -13.22
N LEU A 363 -9.09 -0.88 -13.13
CA LEU A 363 -8.16 -1.85 -12.57
C LEU A 363 -7.43 -2.58 -13.71
N PRO A 364 -6.11 -2.47 -13.84
CA PRO A 364 -5.34 -3.12 -14.90
C PRO A 364 -5.16 -4.63 -14.65
N GLN A 365 -4.50 -5.30 -15.61
CA GLN A 365 -4.10 -6.69 -15.46
C GLN A 365 -3.20 -6.89 -14.23
N GLY A 366 -3.47 -7.92 -13.42
CA GLY A 366 -2.67 -8.29 -12.24
C GLY A 366 -2.90 -7.44 -10.98
N TRP A 367 -3.82 -6.49 -10.98
CA TRP A 367 -4.06 -5.58 -9.87
C TRP A 367 -4.27 -6.27 -8.51
N TRP A 368 -4.88 -7.43 -8.51
CA TRP A 368 -5.19 -8.17 -7.28
C TRP A 368 -3.93 -8.68 -6.56
N GLN A 369 -2.92 -9.08 -7.31
CA GLN A 369 -1.64 -9.54 -6.77
C GLN A 369 -0.87 -8.41 -6.11
N ASP A 370 -0.90 -7.22 -6.70
CA ASP A 370 -0.27 -6.02 -6.14
C ASP A 370 -0.91 -5.62 -4.80
N TRP A 371 -2.23 -5.75 -4.69
CA TRP A 371 -2.96 -5.38 -3.49
C TRP A 371 -2.72 -6.33 -2.31
N GLN A 372 -2.58 -7.62 -2.55
CA GLN A 372 -2.35 -8.59 -1.50
C GLN A 372 -1.07 -8.32 -0.69
N GLY A 373 -0.04 -7.78 -1.34
CA GLY A 373 1.24 -7.44 -0.69
C GLY A 373 1.17 -6.23 0.26
N TRP A 374 0.06 -5.47 0.25
CA TRP A 374 -0.05 -4.21 0.99
C TRP A 374 -0.95 -4.30 2.23
N LEU A 375 -1.86 -5.23 2.23
CA LEU A 375 -2.80 -5.36 3.33
C LEU A 375 -2.09 -5.93 4.57
N PRO A 376 -2.22 -5.29 5.74
CA PRO A 376 -1.77 -5.87 6.99
C PRO A 376 -2.47 -7.20 7.25
N GLN A 377 -1.80 -8.10 7.96
CA GLN A 377 -2.38 -9.43 8.30
C GLN A 377 -3.69 -9.32 9.08
N GLN A 378 -3.89 -8.20 9.78
CA GLN A 378 -5.10 -7.97 10.56
C GLN A 378 -5.75 -6.65 10.15
N VAL A 379 -6.99 -6.73 9.66
CA VAL A 379 -7.80 -5.56 9.31
C VAL A 379 -9.14 -5.63 10.00
N ASP A 380 -9.47 -4.60 10.78
CA ASP A 380 -10.80 -4.40 11.38
C ASP A 380 -11.53 -3.30 10.60
N ILE A 381 -12.68 -3.61 10.05
CA ILE A 381 -13.54 -2.67 9.35
C ILE A 381 -14.78 -2.43 10.20
N ARG A 382 -14.89 -1.26 10.82
CA ARG A 382 -16.08 -0.88 11.58
C ARG A 382 -17.17 -0.36 10.66
N LYS A 383 -16.79 0.45 9.69
CA LYS A 383 -17.72 0.98 8.70
C LYS A 383 -16.98 1.26 7.39
N LEU A 384 -17.52 0.73 6.31
CA LEU A 384 -17.09 1.01 4.94
C LEU A 384 -18.34 1.27 4.09
N ALA A 385 -18.38 2.42 3.43
CA ALA A 385 -19.49 2.82 2.59
C ALA A 385 -18.99 3.26 1.21
N PHE A 386 -19.60 2.70 0.17
CA PHE A 386 -19.42 3.15 -1.22
C PHE A 386 -20.73 3.76 -1.72
N ASP A 387 -20.64 4.86 -2.44
CA ASP A 387 -21.78 5.48 -3.09
C ASP A 387 -21.46 5.79 -4.56
N LYS A 388 -22.25 5.17 -5.46
CA LYS A 388 -22.17 5.38 -6.91
C LYS A 388 -20.77 5.17 -7.51
N LEU A 389 -20.08 4.13 -7.08
CA LEU A 389 -18.80 3.77 -7.67
C LEU A 389 -19.03 3.10 -9.05
N LYS A 390 -18.09 3.36 -9.95
CA LYS A 390 -17.92 2.61 -11.18
C LYS A 390 -16.56 1.91 -11.10
N VAL A 391 -16.55 0.61 -11.33
CA VAL A 391 -15.35 -0.23 -11.32
C VAL A 391 -15.27 -0.99 -12.62
N LEU A 392 -14.15 -0.88 -13.31
CA LEU A 392 -13.87 -1.63 -14.54
C LEU A 392 -12.55 -2.38 -14.35
N SER A 393 -12.60 -3.71 -14.38
CA SER A 393 -11.41 -4.56 -14.32
C SER A 393 -11.05 -5.04 -15.73
N PHE A 394 -9.78 -4.84 -16.09
CA PHE A 394 -9.16 -5.36 -17.31
C PHE A 394 -8.40 -6.67 -17.06
N ASP A 395 -8.55 -7.26 -15.88
CA ASP A 395 -7.91 -8.52 -15.52
C ASP A 395 -8.72 -9.69 -16.08
N ASP A 396 -8.10 -10.51 -16.92
CA ASP A 396 -8.76 -11.67 -17.57
C ASP A 396 -9.23 -12.72 -16.55
N SER A 397 -8.60 -12.76 -15.36
CA SER A 397 -9.01 -13.68 -14.28
C SER A 397 -10.22 -13.15 -13.49
N ILE A 398 -10.48 -11.84 -13.55
CA ILE A 398 -11.60 -11.18 -12.87
C ILE A 398 -12.20 -10.13 -13.81
N PRO A 399 -12.81 -10.55 -14.93
CA PRO A 399 -13.43 -9.64 -15.90
C PRO A 399 -14.72 -9.05 -15.34
N LEU A 400 -14.62 -7.93 -14.64
CA LEU A 400 -15.70 -7.30 -13.89
C LEU A 400 -15.94 -5.87 -14.35
N SER A 401 -17.20 -5.52 -14.62
CA SER A 401 -17.65 -4.14 -14.73
C SER A 401 -18.82 -3.89 -13.78
N LEU A 402 -18.70 -2.93 -12.91
CA LEU A 402 -19.71 -2.51 -11.94
C LEU A 402 -20.02 -1.03 -12.12
N THR A 403 -21.30 -0.69 -12.28
CA THR A 403 -21.74 0.71 -12.44
C THR A 403 -22.78 1.06 -11.40
N GLY A 404 -22.65 2.23 -10.81
CA GLY A 404 -23.56 2.72 -9.78
C GLY A 404 -23.51 1.88 -8.50
N TRP A 405 -22.34 1.33 -8.17
CA TRP A 405 -22.17 0.46 -7.03
C TRP A 405 -22.26 1.22 -5.71
N GLN A 406 -23.12 0.75 -4.85
CA GLN A 406 -23.28 1.14 -3.46
C GLN A 406 -22.97 -0.05 -2.58
N LEU A 407 -22.14 0.12 -1.57
CA LEU A 407 -21.78 -0.89 -0.59
C LEU A 407 -21.84 -0.27 0.80
N TYR A 408 -22.43 -0.99 1.73
CA TYR A 408 -22.31 -0.74 3.15
C TYR A 408 -21.83 -2.01 3.85
N LEU A 409 -20.75 -1.90 4.58
CA LEU A 409 -20.15 -2.99 5.32
C LEU A 409 -19.84 -2.53 6.74
N SER A 410 -20.24 -3.28 7.74
CA SER A 410 -19.95 -2.96 9.13
C SER A 410 -19.45 -4.16 9.92
N ASP A 411 -18.58 -3.86 10.89
CA ASP A 411 -18.09 -4.78 11.92
C ASP A 411 -17.46 -6.08 11.38
N LEU A 412 -16.73 -5.97 10.28
CA LEU A 412 -15.98 -7.08 9.67
C LEU A 412 -14.52 -7.08 10.15
N ALA A 413 -14.05 -8.24 10.55
CA ALA A 413 -12.63 -8.51 10.83
C ALA A 413 -12.04 -9.44 9.77
N LEU A 414 -10.87 -9.09 9.26
CA LEU A 414 -10.06 -9.96 8.43
C LEU A 414 -8.83 -10.39 9.24
N ARG A 415 -8.67 -11.70 9.41
CA ARG A 415 -7.53 -12.32 10.12
C ARG A 415 -6.94 -13.36 9.18
N ASP A 416 -5.68 -13.18 8.77
CA ASP A 416 -5.03 -14.07 7.81
C ASP A 416 -5.89 -14.32 6.55
N ASN A 417 -6.48 -13.26 6.01
CA ASN A 417 -7.44 -13.26 4.89
C ASN A 417 -8.76 -14.03 5.15
N GLN A 418 -9.04 -14.40 6.38
CA GLN A 418 -10.28 -15.04 6.78
C GLN A 418 -11.27 -14.01 7.34
N PRO A 419 -12.46 -13.85 6.74
CA PRO A 419 -13.45 -12.92 7.24
C PRO A 419 -14.17 -13.50 8.47
N GLY A 420 -14.41 -12.63 9.44
CA GLY A 420 -15.16 -12.91 10.65
C GLY A 420 -15.86 -11.65 11.18
N PRO A 421 -16.86 -11.79 12.04
CA PRO A 421 -17.48 -10.64 12.66
C PRO A 421 -16.55 -10.04 13.74
N LEU A 422 -16.50 -8.71 13.80
CA LEU A 422 -15.70 -8.00 14.81
C LEU A 422 -16.39 -7.99 16.18
N LEU A 423 -17.70 -7.75 16.21
CA LEU A 423 -18.52 -7.62 17.43
C LEU A 423 -19.68 -8.62 17.46
N GLY A 424 -19.42 -9.86 17.02
CA GLY A 424 -20.42 -10.92 17.00
C GLY A 424 -21.30 -10.93 15.74
N ARG A 425 -21.38 -9.84 14.98
CA ARG A 425 -22.17 -9.73 13.76
C ARG A 425 -21.52 -8.72 12.82
N ALA A 426 -21.26 -9.11 11.57
CA ALA A 426 -20.88 -8.21 10.50
C ALA A 426 -22.01 -8.14 9.47
N ARG A 427 -22.27 -6.96 8.93
CA ARG A 427 -23.35 -6.71 7.97
C ARG A 427 -22.80 -6.26 6.64
N ILE A 428 -23.36 -6.78 5.56
CA ILE A 428 -23.07 -6.42 4.17
C ILE A 428 -24.37 -6.03 3.49
N GLU A 429 -24.45 -4.84 2.95
CA GLU A 429 -25.51 -4.40 2.04
C GLU A 429 -24.85 -3.89 0.77
N SER A 430 -25.31 -4.35 -0.38
CA SER A 430 -24.77 -3.91 -1.66
C SER A 430 -25.90 -3.68 -2.66
N LYS A 431 -25.78 -2.61 -3.47
CA LYS A 431 -26.67 -2.31 -4.58
C LYS A 431 -25.85 -1.91 -5.78
N TRP A 432 -26.31 -2.27 -6.97
CA TRP A 432 -25.67 -1.86 -8.22
C TRP A 432 -26.72 -1.57 -9.29
N PHE A 433 -26.39 -0.65 -10.16
CA PHE A 433 -27.22 -0.38 -11.32
C PHE A 433 -26.98 -1.44 -12.40
N GLU A 434 -25.73 -1.72 -12.72
CA GLU A 434 -25.32 -2.76 -13.66
C GLU A 434 -24.03 -3.45 -13.21
N LEU A 435 -24.06 -4.77 -13.21
CA LEU A 435 -22.94 -5.67 -13.01
C LEU A 435 -22.76 -6.48 -14.29
N VAL A 436 -21.57 -6.44 -14.87
CA VAL A 436 -21.19 -7.34 -15.96
C VAL A 436 -20.00 -8.17 -15.48
N TRP A 437 -20.14 -9.48 -15.47
CA TRP A 437 -19.10 -10.41 -15.11
C TRP A 437 -18.99 -11.51 -16.16
N ASP A 438 -17.86 -11.62 -16.82
CA ASP A 438 -17.60 -12.57 -17.90
C ASP A 438 -18.74 -12.63 -18.95
N GLY A 439 -19.21 -11.43 -19.34
CA GLY A 439 -20.32 -11.28 -20.29
C GLY A 439 -21.73 -11.47 -19.71
N LEU A 440 -21.88 -11.90 -18.47
CA LEU A 440 -23.18 -11.92 -17.77
C LEU A 440 -23.54 -10.51 -17.29
N SER A 441 -24.67 -9.98 -17.79
CA SER A 441 -25.21 -8.70 -17.31
C SER A 441 -26.30 -8.93 -16.28
N ALA A 442 -26.20 -8.24 -15.15
CA ALA A 442 -27.21 -8.25 -14.08
C ALA A 442 -27.48 -6.80 -13.65
N ARG A 443 -28.73 -6.35 -13.71
CA ARG A 443 -29.13 -4.95 -13.46
C ARG A 443 -29.97 -4.81 -12.21
N ASN A 444 -29.95 -3.60 -11.63
CA ASN A 444 -30.75 -3.24 -10.45
C ASN A 444 -30.59 -4.27 -9.32
N GLY A 445 -29.36 -4.67 -9.08
CA GLY A 445 -29.05 -5.68 -8.08
C GLY A 445 -29.09 -5.15 -6.67
N GLU A 446 -29.50 -6.00 -5.73
CA GLU A 446 -29.51 -5.76 -4.31
C GLU A 446 -29.05 -7.01 -3.56
N LEU A 447 -28.14 -6.86 -2.63
CA LEU A 447 -27.63 -7.90 -1.74
C LEU A 447 -27.72 -7.40 -0.30
N ASP A 448 -28.29 -8.23 0.57
CA ASP A 448 -28.28 -8.04 2.04
C ASP A 448 -27.79 -9.32 2.70
N GLY A 449 -26.74 -9.20 3.48
CA GLY A 449 -26.09 -10.35 4.12
C GLY A 449 -25.54 -10.03 5.47
N GLU A 450 -25.35 -11.09 6.26
CA GLU A 450 -24.85 -11.04 7.61
C GLU A 450 -23.86 -12.17 7.87
N LEU A 451 -22.76 -11.84 8.51
CA LEU A 451 -21.77 -12.81 8.98
C LEU A 451 -21.80 -12.85 10.51
N THR A 452 -22.03 -14.03 11.05
CA THR A 452 -21.95 -14.33 12.50
C THR A 452 -20.74 -15.24 12.76
N PRO A 453 -20.33 -15.48 14.00
CA PRO A 453 -19.29 -16.45 14.30
C PRO A 453 -19.59 -17.85 13.76
N SER A 454 -20.86 -18.22 13.75
CA SER A 454 -21.32 -19.57 13.43
C SER A 454 -21.87 -19.72 12.01
N SER A 455 -22.26 -18.63 11.32
CA SER A 455 -22.92 -18.73 10.02
C SER A 455 -22.72 -17.52 9.12
N TRP A 456 -22.76 -17.76 7.82
CA TRP A 456 -23.02 -16.75 6.79
C TRP A 456 -24.51 -16.77 6.47
N GLN A 457 -25.14 -15.61 6.47
CA GLN A 457 -26.55 -15.45 6.12
C GLN A 457 -26.65 -14.49 4.93
N LEU A 458 -27.23 -14.95 3.84
CA LEU A 458 -27.67 -14.15 2.71
C LEU A 458 -29.17 -13.94 2.86
N GLY A 459 -29.59 -12.80 3.41
CA GLY A 459 -30.99 -12.48 3.58
C GLY A 459 -31.68 -12.33 2.24
N LYS A 460 -31.01 -11.66 1.30
CA LYS A 460 -31.55 -11.39 -0.04
C LYS A 460 -30.41 -11.11 -1.03
N LEU A 461 -30.50 -11.73 -2.19
CA LEU A 461 -29.81 -11.31 -3.40
C LEU A 461 -30.84 -11.26 -4.51
N THR A 462 -31.06 -10.12 -5.13
CA THR A 462 -31.97 -9.98 -6.27
C THR A 462 -31.32 -9.17 -7.37
N SER A 463 -31.62 -9.53 -8.62
CA SER A 463 -31.18 -8.77 -9.77
C SER A 463 -32.10 -9.02 -10.97
N SER A 464 -32.22 -8.04 -11.84
CA SER A 464 -32.82 -8.18 -13.14
C SER A 464 -31.78 -8.72 -14.13
N LEU A 465 -32.14 -9.72 -14.87
CA LEU A 465 -31.35 -10.29 -15.96
C LEU A 465 -31.82 -9.73 -17.32
N PRO A 466 -31.02 -9.90 -18.40
CA PRO A 466 -31.46 -9.53 -19.75
C PRO A 466 -32.79 -10.13 -20.11
N ASP A 467 -33.48 -9.51 -21.05
CA ASP A 467 -34.78 -9.98 -21.63
C ASP A 467 -35.87 -10.21 -20.58
N GLU A 468 -35.98 -9.32 -19.60
CA GLU A 468 -36.92 -9.37 -18.47
C GLU A 468 -36.76 -10.59 -17.56
N GLY A 469 -35.57 -11.17 -17.55
CA GLY A 469 -35.21 -12.21 -16.58
C GLY A 469 -35.02 -11.65 -15.19
N SER A 470 -35.04 -12.54 -14.20
CA SER A 470 -34.80 -12.19 -12.81
C SER A 470 -34.03 -13.28 -12.09
N LEU A 471 -33.26 -12.87 -11.09
CA LEU A 471 -32.55 -13.73 -10.14
C LEU A 471 -32.93 -13.34 -8.73
N SER A 472 -33.30 -14.31 -7.91
CA SER A 472 -33.51 -14.15 -6.48
C SER A 472 -32.85 -15.29 -5.75
N MET A 473 -32.02 -14.97 -4.75
CA MET A 473 -31.35 -15.97 -3.91
C MET A 473 -31.38 -15.53 -2.46
N SER A 474 -31.55 -16.49 -1.56
CA SER A 474 -31.38 -16.33 -0.12
C SER A 474 -30.78 -17.61 0.46
N GLY A 475 -30.13 -17.50 1.61
CA GLY A 475 -29.54 -18.69 2.19
C GLY A 475 -28.80 -18.43 3.51
N GLN A 476 -28.45 -19.53 4.14
CA GLN A 476 -27.62 -19.56 5.33
C GLN A 476 -26.61 -20.69 5.19
N TRP A 477 -25.37 -20.43 5.52
CA TRP A 477 -24.31 -21.44 5.53
C TRP A 477 -23.68 -21.53 6.90
N GLY A 478 -23.79 -22.70 7.53
CA GLY A 478 -23.12 -23.00 8.79
C GLY A 478 -21.59 -23.02 8.61
N ARG A 479 -20.86 -22.50 9.58
CA ARG A 479 -19.39 -22.47 9.60
C ARG A 479 -18.78 -23.59 10.43
N GLU A 480 -19.58 -24.19 11.29
CA GLU A 480 -19.14 -25.23 12.23
C GLU A 480 -19.84 -26.56 11.92
N PRO A 481 -19.20 -27.70 12.14
CA PRO A 481 -19.83 -29.02 11.96
C PRO A 481 -21.12 -29.16 12.75
N GLY A 482 -22.16 -29.72 12.11
CA GLY A 482 -23.49 -29.92 12.70
C GLY A 482 -24.43 -28.73 12.56
N GLN A 483 -23.97 -27.60 11.99
CA GLN A 483 -24.86 -26.48 11.69
C GLN A 483 -25.60 -26.66 10.37
N SER A 484 -26.84 -26.22 10.35
CA SER A 484 -27.68 -26.28 9.15
C SER A 484 -27.32 -25.21 8.15
N SER A 485 -27.18 -25.60 6.89
CA SER A 485 -27.07 -24.74 5.73
C SER A 485 -28.30 -24.85 4.87
N ARG A 486 -28.81 -23.75 4.32
CA ARG A 486 -29.95 -23.71 3.41
C ARG A 486 -29.69 -22.74 2.28
N LEU A 487 -30.08 -23.10 1.06
CA LEU A 487 -30.04 -22.28 -0.13
C LEU A 487 -31.39 -22.27 -0.79
N GLN A 488 -31.94 -21.10 -1.03
CA GLN A 488 -33.11 -20.89 -1.86
C GLN A 488 -32.71 -20.06 -3.07
N LEU A 489 -32.98 -20.57 -4.27
CA LEU A 489 -32.69 -19.95 -5.55
C LEU A 489 -33.95 -19.93 -6.40
N GLN A 490 -34.24 -18.81 -7.02
CA GLN A 490 -35.24 -18.66 -8.04
C GLN A 490 -34.72 -17.76 -9.15
N ALA A 491 -34.70 -18.24 -10.36
CA ALA A 491 -34.33 -17.47 -11.53
C ALA A 491 -35.38 -17.67 -12.63
N THR A 492 -35.71 -16.60 -13.33
CA THR A 492 -36.61 -16.64 -14.47
C THR A 492 -35.90 -16.15 -15.72
N LYS A 493 -36.21 -16.78 -16.85
CA LYS A 493 -35.60 -16.48 -18.15
C LYS A 493 -34.05 -16.43 -18.12
N LEU A 494 -33.45 -17.33 -17.34
CA LEU A 494 -31.99 -17.46 -17.19
C LEU A 494 -31.39 -17.85 -18.55
N ASP A 495 -30.37 -17.13 -19.01
CA ASP A 495 -29.65 -17.47 -20.25
C ASP A 495 -28.73 -18.68 -20.02
N LEU A 496 -29.13 -19.83 -20.55
CA LEU A 496 -28.44 -21.11 -20.36
C LEU A 496 -27.01 -21.09 -20.93
N GLN A 497 -26.79 -20.39 -22.03
CA GLN A 497 -25.49 -20.34 -22.67
C GLN A 497 -24.47 -19.55 -21.84
N GLN A 498 -24.87 -18.39 -21.34
CA GLN A 498 -24.02 -17.56 -20.49
C GLN A 498 -23.72 -18.26 -19.18
N TRP A 499 -24.72 -18.82 -18.52
CA TRP A 499 -24.52 -19.54 -17.26
C TRP A 499 -23.72 -20.83 -17.44
N GLY A 500 -23.89 -21.53 -18.57
CA GLY A 500 -23.08 -22.69 -18.91
C GLY A 500 -21.59 -22.37 -19.02
N LYS A 501 -21.24 -21.23 -19.61
CA LYS A 501 -19.85 -20.76 -19.67
C LYS A 501 -19.28 -20.50 -18.27
N ILE A 502 -20.01 -19.75 -17.42
CA ILE A 502 -19.58 -19.42 -16.05
C ILE A 502 -19.39 -20.67 -15.20
N LEU A 503 -20.29 -21.64 -15.34
CA LEU A 503 -20.21 -22.91 -14.62
C LEU A 503 -19.23 -23.91 -15.25
N HIS A 504 -18.53 -23.53 -16.32
CA HIS A 504 -17.63 -24.39 -17.08
C HIS A 504 -18.31 -25.70 -17.52
N SER A 505 -19.59 -25.58 -17.92
CA SER A 505 -20.35 -26.73 -18.38
C SER A 505 -19.69 -27.34 -19.62
N PRO A 506 -19.49 -28.68 -19.66
CA PRO A 506 -18.97 -29.36 -20.85
C PRO A 506 -19.92 -29.36 -22.02
N VAL A 507 -21.19 -29.00 -21.79
CA VAL A 507 -22.24 -28.93 -22.78
C VAL A 507 -22.75 -27.51 -22.97
N SER A 508 -22.93 -27.10 -24.22
CA SER A 508 -23.41 -25.76 -24.56
C SER A 508 -24.89 -25.81 -24.84
N PHE A 509 -25.69 -25.30 -23.93
CA PHE A 509 -27.12 -25.06 -24.14
C PHE A 509 -27.35 -23.58 -24.43
N ALA A 510 -28.10 -23.26 -25.45
CA ALA A 510 -28.63 -21.92 -25.68
C ALA A 510 -30.15 -21.90 -25.36
N GLY A 511 -30.68 -20.71 -25.10
CA GLY A 511 -32.09 -20.52 -24.72
C GLY A 511 -32.24 -20.05 -23.29
N LYS A 512 -33.49 -19.96 -22.85
CA LYS A 512 -33.85 -19.43 -21.53
C LYS A 512 -34.55 -20.48 -20.69
N ALA A 513 -34.26 -20.45 -19.39
CA ALA A 513 -34.88 -21.35 -18.43
C ALA A 513 -35.32 -20.64 -17.16
N ASP A 514 -36.42 -21.14 -16.61
CA ASP A 514 -36.78 -20.87 -15.23
C ASP A 514 -36.16 -21.96 -14.33
N VAL A 515 -35.42 -21.52 -13.30
CA VAL A 515 -34.72 -22.40 -12.38
C VAL A 515 -35.16 -22.10 -10.95
N SER A 516 -35.45 -23.13 -10.17
CA SER A 516 -35.70 -22.99 -8.74
C SER A 516 -34.99 -24.11 -7.96
N ALA A 517 -34.50 -23.78 -6.77
CA ALA A 517 -33.95 -24.76 -5.86
C ALA A 517 -34.21 -24.32 -4.41
N ASP A 518 -34.54 -25.27 -3.55
CA ASP A 518 -34.59 -25.12 -2.09
C ASP A 518 -33.84 -26.31 -1.49
N LEU A 519 -32.61 -26.07 -1.09
CA LEU A 519 -31.65 -27.09 -0.66
C LEU A 519 -31.27 -26.83 0.80
N GLN A 520 -31.15 -27.89 1.57
CA GLN A 520 -30.71 -27.85 2.96
C GLN A 520 -29.71 -28.99 3.21
N ALA A 521 -28.68 -28.69 3.99
CA ALA A 521 -27.70 -29.69 4.45
C ALA A 521 -27.13 -29.28 5.80
N GLU A 522 -26.59 -30.22 6.55
CA GLU A 522 -25.78 -29.93 7.72
C GLU A 522 -24.30 -29.79 7.32
N HIS A 523 -23.61 -28.84 7.92
CA HIS A 523 -22.20 -28.67 7.68
C HIS A 523 -21.41 -29.84 8.27
N GLY A 524 -20.79 -30.65 7.42
CA GLY A 524 -19.95 -31.78 7.81
C GLY A 524 -18.46 -31.42 7.86
N LYS A 525 -17.65 -32.25 8.49
CA LYS A 525 -16.18 -32.13 8.45
C LYS A 525 -15.60 -32.49 7.09
N THR A 526 -16.30 -33.30 6.33
CA THR A 526 -15.93 -33.77 5.00
C THR A 526 -17.06 -33.53 4.00
N ALA A 527 -16.74 -33.49 2.71
CA ALA A 527 -17.74 -33.42 1.65
C ALA A 527 -18.70 -34.63 1.66
N GLY A 528 -18.25 -35.81 2.09
CA GLY A 528 -19.08 -37.00 2.23
C GLY A 528 -20.18 -36.84 3.31
N GLU A 529 -19.83 -36.27 4.46
CA GLU A 529 -20.78 -36.00 5.52
C GLU A 529 -21.85 -34.97 5.10
N TRP A 530 -21.47 -33.93 4.38
CA TRP A 530 -22.38 -32.94 3.82
C TRP A 530 -23.40 -33.59 2.85
N ARG A 531 -22.94 -34.48 1.96
CA ARG A 531 -23.80 -35.18 1.02
C ARG A 531 -24.86 -36.06 1.71
N GLN A 532 -24.53 -36.70 2.85
CA GLN A 532 -25.46 -37.57 3.59
C GLN A 532 -26.63 -36.81 4.21
N THR A 533 -26.49 -35.52 4.44
CA THR A 533 -27.53 -34.68 5.05
C THR A 533 -28.27 -33.82 4.04
N LEU A 534 -27.82 -33.80 2.77
CA LEU A 534 -28.41 -33.00 1.72
C LEU A 534 -29.84 -33.41 1.44
N GLN A 535 -30.76 -32.46 1.52
CA GLN A 535 -32.17 -32.62 1.22
C GLN A 535 -32.75 -31.38 0.55
N GLY A 536 -33.86 -31.54 -0.18
CA GLY A 536 -34.55 -30.42 -0.81
C GLY A 536 -35.18 -30.75 -2.12
N SER A 537 -35.46 -29.71 -2.90
CA SER A 537 -36.07 -29.83 -4.23
C SER A 537 -35.43 -28.87 -5.22
N PHE A 538 -35.49 -29.23 -6.49
CA PHE A 538 -35.04 -28.39 -7.58
C PHE A 538 -35.96 -28.55 -8.79
N ALA A 539 -36.05 -27.49 -9.60
CA ALA A 539 -36.77 -27.53 -10.87
C ALA A 539 -36.07 -26.65 -11.90
N LEU A 540 -36.15 -27.13 -13.16
CA LEU A 540 -35.73 -26.39 -14.36
C LEU A 540 -36.82 -26.52 -15.38
N ASP A 541 -37.21 -25.43 -16.01
CA ASP A 541 -38.20 -25.37 -17.08
C ASP A 541 -37.67 -24.43 -18.18
N ALA A 542 -37.37 -24.99 -19.36
CA ALA A 542 -36.77 -24.22 -20.45
C ALA A 542 -37.69 -24.34 -21.68
N ASP A 543 -38.10 -23.17 -22.19
CA ASP A 543 -38.88 -23.04 -23.41
C ASP A 543 -37.97 -22.83 -24.62
N GLU A 544 -38.15 -23.60 -25.67
CA GLU A 544 -37.40 -23.58 -26.92
C GLU A 544 -35.86 -23.55 -26.73
N PRO A 545 -35.29 -24.37 -25.82
CA PRO A 545 -33.85 -24.42 -25.68
C PRO A 545 -33.20 -25.14 -26.86
N PHE A 546 -31.92 -24.88 -27.04
CA PHE A 546 -31.15 -25.40 -28.14
C PHE A 546 -29.83 -26.01 -27.62
N TRP A 547 -29.55 -27.24 -28.03
CA TRP A 547 -28.31 -27.91 -27.68
C TRP A 547 -27.32 -27.79 -28.86
N ASP A 548 -26.33 -26.97 -28.70
CA ASP A 548 -25.29 -26.67 -29.69
C ASP A 548 -24.34 -27.87 -29.85
N LYS A 549 -24.02 -28.22 -31.08
CA LYS A 549 -23.09 -29.30 -31.47
C LYS A 549 -23.49 -30.70 -30.99
N VAL A 550 -24.77 -30.93 -30.71
CA VAL A 550 -25.29 -32.23 -30.29
C VAL A 550 -26.52 -32.59 -31.10
N LYS A 551 -26.44 -33.69 -31.87
CA LYS A 551 -27.55 -34.22 -32.69
C LYS A 551 -28.24 -35.39 -31.99
N ILE A 552 -29.51 -35.23 -31.65
CA ILE A 552 -30.31 -36.28 -31.01
C ILE A 552 -31.25 -36.91 -32.01
N ASP A 553 -32.11 -36.13 -32.66
CA ASP A 553 -33.16 -36.65 -33.56
C ASP A 553 -32.62 -37.52 -34.71
N PRO A 554 -31.56 -37.13 -35.46
CA PRO A 554 -31.02 -37.99 -36.51
C PRO A 554 -30.43 -39.31 -35.98
N LEU A 555 -29.83 -39.29 -34.79
CA LEU A 555 -29.28 -40.47 -34.15
C LEU A 555 -30.40 -41.46 -33.74
N LEU A 556 -31.45 -40.94 -33.14
CA LEU A 556 -32.62 -41.75 -32.73
C LEU A 556 -33.35 -42.31 -33.95
N ASP A 557 -33.54 -41.51 -35.00
CA ASP A 557 -34.14 -41.94 -36.26
C ASP A 557 -33.37 -43.08 -36.91
N GLU A 558 -32.03 -43.07 -36.80
CA GLU A 558 -31.19 -44.18 -37.29
C GLU A 558 -31.39 -45.44 -36.44
N TRP A 559 -31.41 -45.31 -35.11
CA TRP A 559 -31.59 -46.46 -34.21
C TRP A 559 -32.95 -47.13 -34.37
N PHE A 560 -34.01 -46.36 -34.58
CA PHE A 560 -35.37 -46.92 -34.82
C PHE A 560 -35.53 -47.65 -36.18
N LYS A 561 -34.57 -47.44 -37.10
CA LYS A 561 -34.52 -48.24 -38.32
C LYS A 561 -33.93 -49.63 -38.12
N GLY A 562 -33.15 -49.81 -37.04
CA GLY A 562 -32.53 -51.07 -36.67
C GLY A 562 -33.49 -52.01 -35.94
N SER A 563 -33.23 -53.29 -35.99
CA SER A 563 -33.99 -54.36 -35.27
C SER A 563 -33.31 -54.72 -33.91
N THR A 564 -32.14 -54.23 -33.65
CA THR A 564 -31.37 -54.49 -32.44
C THR A 564 -31.06 -53.19 -31.74
N PRO A 565 -31.15 -53.11 -30.39
CA PRO A 565 -30.77 -51.90 -29.66
C PRO A 565 -29.30 -51.59 -29.85
N PRO A 566 -28.89 -50.29 -29.76
CA PRO A 566 -27.51 -49.90 -29.89
C PRO A 566 -26.68 -50.43 -28.69
N THR A 567 -25.43 -50.82 -28.94
CA THR A 567 -24.48 -51.29 -27.93
C THR A 567 -23.34 -50.28 -27.81
N LEU A 568 -23.63 -49.07 -27.33
CA LEU A 568 -22.68 -47.98 -27.22
C LEU A 568 -22.28 -47.76 -25.76
N THR A 569 -20.98 -47.58 -25.52
CA THR A 569 -20.50 -47.04 -24.25
C THR A 569 -20.89 -45.56 -24.13
N PRO A 570 -20.91 -44.95 -22.91
CA PRO A 570 -21.18 -43.52 -22.74
C PRO A 570 -20.30 -42.63 -23.62
N ASP A 571 -19.03 -42.94 -23.77
CA ASP A 571 -18.11 -42.16 -24.63
C ASP A 571 -18.41 -42.30 -26.10
N GLN A 572 -18.75 -43.50 -26.54
CA GLN A 572 -19.19 -43.75 -27.93
C GLN A 572 -20.52 -43.06 -28.24
N LEU A 573 -21.44 -43.08 -27.29
CA LEU A 573 -22.70 -42.33 -27.40
C LEU A 573 -22.43 -40.85 -27.56
N TRP A 574 -21.58 -40.30 -26.71
CA TRP A 574 -21.20 -38.89 -26.77
C TRP A 574 -20.56 -38.52 -28.11
N GLN A 575 -19.63 -39.34 -28.61
CA GLN A 575 -19.03 -39.14 -29.93
C GLN A 575 -20.06 -39.24 -31.08
N ALA A 576 -21.00 -40.16 -31.00
CA ALA A 576 -22.07 -40.31 -32.03
C ALA A 576 -23.05 -39.13 -32.05
N MET A 577 -23.20 -38.43 -30.90
CA MET A 577 -24.04 -37.24 -30.77
C MET A 577 -23.38 -35.95 -31.26
N GLN A 578 -22.07 -35.93 -31.47
CA GLN A 578 -21.36 -34.72 -31.93
C GLN A 578 -21.68 -34.38 -33.40
N GLU A 579 -21.36 -33.14 -33.82
CA GLU A 579 -21.49 -32.64 -35.19
C GLU A 579 -22.96 -32.49 -35.68
N GLY A 580 -23.79 -31.90 -34.83
CA GLY A 580 -25.14 -31.51 -35.20
C GLY A 580 -25.79 -30.71 -34.08
N ASP A 581 -26.98 -30.22 -34.29
CA ASP A 581 -27.67 -29.36 -33.33
C ASP A 581 -29.05 -29.97 -33.02
N THR A 582 -29.50 -29.82 -31.78
CA THR A 582 -30.82 -30.30 -31.37
C THR A 582 -31.66 -29.14 -30.80
N PRO A 583 -32.68 -28.68 -31.54
CA PRO A 583 -33.68 -27.81 -30.99
C PRO A 583 -34.71 -28.60 -30.19
N PHE A 584 -35.14 -28.04 -29.07
CA PHE A 584 -36.21 -28.57 -28.25
C PHE A 584 -37.40 -27.60 -28.24
N TYR A 585 -38.62 -28.13 -28.17
CA TYR A 585 -39.78 -27.33 -27.83
C TYR A 585 -39.80 -26.97 -26.34
N ARG A 586 -39.41 -27.90 -25.50
CA ARG A 586 -39.34 -27.70 -24.05
C ARG A 586 -38.47 -28.74 -23.38
N ILE A 587 -37.77 -28.32 -22.35
CA ILE A 587 -37.10 -29.21 -21.39
C ILE A 587 -37.68 -28.91 -20.01
N LYS A 588 -38.08 -29.92 -19.28
CA LYS A 588 -38.55 -29.83 -17.91
C LYS A 588 -37.85 -30.87 -17.03
N LEU A 589 -37.35 -30.48 -15.90
CA LEU A 589 -36.71 -31.34 -14.92
C LEU A 589 -37.16 -30.91 -13.52
N GLN A 590 -37.70 -31.84 -12.74
CA GLN A 590 -38.05 -31.65 -11.33
C GLN A 590 -37.57 -32.84 -10.55
N GLY A 591 -37.01 -32.60 -9.37
CA GLY A 591 -36.53 -33.65 -8.53
C GLY A 591 -36.47 -33.26 -7.07
N LYS A 592 -36.31 -34.25 -6.23
CA LYS A 592 -36.08 -34.12 -4.80
C LYS A 592 -34.79 -34.80 -4.40
N ILE A 593 -34.20 -34.29 -3.36
CA ILE A 593 -33.05 -34.91 -2.72
C ILE A 593 -33.45 -35.22 -1.28
N ASP A 594 -33.26 -36.44 -0.85
CA ASP A 594 -33.45 -36.86 0.54
C ASP A 594 -32.22 -37.66 1.00
N LYS A 595 -31.50 -37.10 2.00
CA LYS A 595 -30.28 -37.71 2.54
C LYS A 595 -29.24 -38.08 1.49
N GLY A 596 -29.01 -37.18 0.51
CA GLY A 596 -28.12 -37.41 -0.59
C GLY A 596 -28.61 -38.34 -1.69
N GLN A 597 -29.84 -38.85 -1.60
CA GLN A 597 -30.50 -39.59 -2.63
C GLN A 597 -31.29 -38.62 -3.50
N LEU A 598 -30.81 -38.32 -4.70
CA LEU A 598 -31.52 -37.52 -5.67
C LEU A 598 -32.53 -38.42 -6.41
N GLN A 599 -33.81 -38.06 -6.41
CA GLN A 599 -34.87 -38.71 -7.13
C GLN A 599 -35.45 -37.74 -8.16
N VAL A 600 -35.55 -38.20 -9.41
CA VAL A 600 -36.21 -37.49 -10.47
C VAL A 600 -37.69 -37.73 -10.37
N GLU A 601 -38.49 -36.68 -10.07
CA GLU A 601 -39.94 -36.75 -9.99
C GLU A 601 -40.61 -36.59 -11.37
N GLN A 602 -40.07 -35.66 -12.14
CA GLN A 602 -40.57 -35.34 -13.47
C GLN A 602 -39.43 -34.85 -14.35
N ALA A 603 -39.12 -35.55 -15.41
CA ALA A 603 -38.15 -35.11 -16.38
C ALA A 603 -38.52 -35.50 -17.78
N GLY A 604 -38.57 -34.50 -18.66
CA GLY A 604 -38.86 -34.70 -20.07
C GLY A 604 -38.25 -33.60 -20.94
N ALA A 605 -37.93 -33.99 -22.16
CA ALA A 605 -37.50 -33.09 -23.22
C ALA A 605 -38.21 -33.45 -24.53
N SER A 606 -38.84 -32.47 -25.15
CA SER A 606 -39.51 -32.63 -26.44
C SER A 606 -38.61 -32.03 -27.51
N THR A 607 -38.03 -32.86 -28.35
CA THR A 607 -37.32 -32.45 -29.58
C THR A 607 -38.30 -32.19 -30.70
N ILE A 608 -37.86 -32.05 -31.95
CA ILE A 608 -38.75 -31.87 -33.11
C ILE A 608 -39.55 -33.15 -33.38
N THR A 609 -38.96 -34.33 -33.21
CA THR A 609 -39.56 -35.61 -33.58
C THR A 609 -39.74 -36.55 -32.41
N HIS A 610 -39.03 -36.42 -31.33
CA HIS A 610 -39.02 -37.36 -30.22
C HIS A 610 -39.41 -36.74 -28.89
N LEU A 611 -39.96 -37.56 -28.01
CA LEU A 611 -40.17 -37.24 -26.60
C LEU A 611 -39.19 -38.07 -25.74
N LEU A 612 -38.30 -37.38 -25.05
CA LEU A 612 -37.34 -37.97 -24.14
C LEU A 612 -37.84 -37.85 -22.70
N ALA A 613 -37.62 -38.88 -21.89
CA ALA A 613 -37.98 -38.88 -20.48
C ALA A 613 -36.85 -39.48 -19.65
N LEU A 614 -36.67 -38.97 -18.44
CA LEU A 614 -35.71 -39.48 -17.47
C LEU A 614 -36.43 -39.82 -16.18
N GLN A 615 -36.16 -40.99 -15.60
CA GLN A 615 -36.67 -41.40 -14.28
C GLN A 615 -35.57 -42.11 -13.49
N GLY A 616 -35.80 -42.27 -12.17
CA GLY A 616 -34.80 -42.87 -11.28
C GLY A 616 -34.10 -41.90 -10.44
N GLY A 617 -32.83 -42.14 -10.09
CA GLY A 617 -32.12 -41.29 -9.19
C GLY A 617 -30.60 -41.42 -9.23
N ILE A 618 -29.98 -40.59 -8.40
CA ILE A 618 -28.50 -40.59 -8.18
C ILE A 618 -28.27 -40.69 -6.68
N ASP A 619 -27.50 -41.67 -6.28
CA ASP A 619 -26.98 -41.77 -4.93
C ASP A 619 -25.68 -40.95 -4.82
N LEU A 620 -25.77 -39.75 -4.28
CA LEU A 620 -24.62 -38.84 -4.11
C LEU A 620 -23.68 -39.31 -2.97
N VAL A 621 -24.18 -40.16 -2.04
CA VAL A 621 -23.40 -40.70 -0.94
C VAL A 621 -22.51 -41.82 -1.41
N ASN A 622 -23.07 -42.78 -2.12
CA ASN A 622 -22.37 -43.95 -2.67
C ASN A 622 -21.83 -43.73 -4.09
N GLU A 623 -22.08 -42.53 -4.65
CA GLU A 623 -21.64 -42.12 -6.00
C GLU A 623 -22.12 -43.08 -7.09
N GLN A 624 -23.42 -43.40 -7.10
CA GLN A 624 -24.01 -44.37 -8.01
C GLN A 624 -25.11 -43.76 -8.86
N TRP A 625 -25.10 -44.12 -10.17
CA TRP A 625 -26.20 -43.84 -11.10
C TRP A 625 -27.27 -44.95 -11.06
N GLN A 626 -28.53 -44.55 -11.02
CA GLN A 626 -29.69 -45.42 -11.15
C GLN A 626 -30.75 -44.71 -12.00
N LEU A 627 -30.43 -44.37 -13.25
CA LEU A 627 -31.27 -43.58 -14.14
C LEU A 627 -31.73 -44.43 -15.33
N ASP A 628 -32.97 -44.28 -15.70
CA ASP A 628 -33.59 -44.82 -16.93
C ASP A 628 -33.97 -43.66 -17.86
N LEU A 629 -33.45 -43.69 -19.10
CA LEU A 629 -33.77 -42.78 -20.19
C LEU A 629 -34.72 -43.46 -21.15
N GLY A 630 -35.95 -42.96 -21.26
CA GLY A 630 -36.95 -43.45 -22.18
C GLY A 630 -37.11 -42.55 -23.41
N ILE A 631 -37.14 -43.13 -24.59
CA ILE A 631 -37.64 -42.47 -25.79
C ILE A 631 -39.08 -42.91 -25.94
N LEU A 632 -40.03 -41.97 -25.80
CA LEU A 632 -41.44 -42.28 -25.62
C LEU A 632 -42.27 -42.05 -26.88
N ASN A 633 -43.31 -42.90 -27.07
CA ASN A 633 -44.33 -42.67 -28.05
C ASN A 633 -45.45 -41.73 -27.55
N GLY A 634 -46.45 -41.47 -28.41
CA GLY A 634 -47.57 -40.61 -28.06
C GLY A 634 -48.45 -41.07 -26.89
N ASN A 635 -48.34 -42.32 -26.47
CA ASN A 635 -49.05 -42.89 -25.32
C ASN A 635 -48.17 -42.88 -24.07
N ARG A 636 -46.98 -42.20 -24.08
CA ARG A 636 -45.97 -42.14 -23.03
C ARG A 636 -45.42 -43.50 -22.60
N CYS A 637 -45.31 -44.43 -23.55
CA CYS A 637 -44.63 -45.70 -23.35
C CYS A 637 -43.26 -45.63 -24.02
N ALA A 638 -42.21 -46.15 -23.38
CA ALA A 638 -40.88 -46.15 -23.93
C ALA A 638 -40.80 -47.15 -25.11
N GLU A 639 -40.35 -46.68 -26.26
CA GLU A 639 -40.03 -47.46 -27.43
C GLU A 639 -38.54 -47.88 -27.43
N LEU A 640 -37.71 -47.07 -26.82
CA LEU A 640 -36.31 -47.36 -26.54
C LEU A 640 -36.00 -46.98 -25.11
N LEU A 641 -35.33 -47.86 -24.37
CA LEU A 641 -34.95 -47.67 -22.96
C LEU A 641 -33.43 -47.79 -22.81
N GLY A 642 -32.81 -46.73 -22.32
CA GLY A 642 -31.42 -46.71 -21.88
C GLY A 642 -31.31 -46.75 -20.35
N GLN A 643 -30.60 -47.71 -19.83
CA GLN A 643 -30.39 -47.86 -18.39
C GLN A 643 -28.97 -47.49 -17.99
N TRP A 644 -28.83 -46.46 -17.16
CA TRP A 644 -27.56 -45.98 -16.60
C TRP A 644 -27.42 -46.52 -15.20
N ARG A 645 -26.37 -47.32 -14.96
CA ARG A 645 -26.10 -47.94 -13.66
C ARG A 645 -24.62 -47.91 -13.35
N GLY A 646 -24.30 -47.96 -12.06
CA GLY A 646 -22.92 -48.06 -11.58
C GLY A 646 -22.32 -46.75 -11.09
N PRO A 647 -21.00 -46.71 -10.88
CA PRO A 647 -20.30 -45.56 -10.33
C PRO A 647 -20.49 -44.28 -11.16
N LEU A 648 -20.51 -43.11 -10.52
CA LEU A 648 -20.64 -41.80 -11.21
C LEU A 648 -19.49 -41.55 -12.19
N THR A 649 -18.31 -42.10 -11.91
CA THR A 649 -17.10 -41.93 -12.73
C THR A 649 -17.08 -42.88 -13.96
N GLU A 650 -17.68 -44.08 -13.84
CA GLU A 650 -17.64 -45.09 -14.86
C GLU A 650 -19.01 -45.81 -14.98
N PRO A 651 -20.05 -45.10 -15.43
CA PRO A 651 -21.37 -45.69 -15.54
C PRO A 651 -21.43 -46.74 -16.70
N THR A 652 -22.19 -47.75 -16.48
CA THR A 652 -22.60 -48.69 -17.58
C THR A 652 -23.89 -48.23 -18.20
N LEU A 653 -24.01 -48.30 -19.50
CA LEU A 653 -25.21 -47.94 -20.28
C LEU A 653 -25.69 -49.15 -21.09
N ALA A 654 -26.88 -49.58 -20.81
CA ALA A 654 -27.54 -50.67 -21.57
C ALA A 654 -28.80 -50.17 -22.27
N TRP A 655 -28.97 -50.49 -23.55
CA TRP A 655 -30.12 -50.11 -24.33
C TRP A 655 -30.98 -51.33 -24.62
N SER A 656 -32.29 -51.16 -24.62
CA SER A 656 -33.26 -52.21 -24.91
C SER A 656 -34.50 -51.67 -25.60
N PHE A 657 -35.16 -52.51 -26.44
CA PHE A 657 -36.53 -52.27 -26.95
C PHE A 657 -37.52 -52.99 -26.02
N PRO A 658 -38.14 -52.28 -25.08
CA PRO A 658 -39.03 -52.91 -24.08
C PRO A 658 -40.29 -53.45 -24.70
N GLN A 659 -40.92 -54.52 -24.14
CA GLN A 659 -42.21 -55.04 -24.57
C GLN A 659 -43.30 -54.06 -24.13
N LYS A 660 -44.34 -53.86 -25.00
CA LYS A 660 -45.32 -52.78 -24.89
C LYS A 660 -46.10 -52.65 -23.57
N GLN A 661 -46.07 -53.64 -22.67
CA GLN A 661 -46.82 -53.60 -21.42
C GLN A 661 -46.03 -53.10 -20.22
N ASP A 662 -44.67 -53.12 -20.22
CA ASP A 662 -43.86 -52.88 -19.07
C ASP A 662 -43.18 -51.49 -19.04
N ALA A 663 -43.36 -50.66 -20.07
CA ALA A 663 -42.61 -49.42 -20.29
C ALA A 663 -43.45 -48.14 -20.35
N CYS A 664 -44.67 -48.14 -19.82
CA CYS A 664 -45.60 -47.01 -19.82
C CYS A 664 -45.64 -46.34 -18.40
N GLY A 665 -46.21 -45.14 -18.33
CA GLY A 665 -46.39 -44.46 -17.03
C GLY A 665 -45.30 -43.42 -16.72
N TRP A 666 -44.56 -42.96 -17.69
CA TRP A 666 -43.55 -41.92 -17.51
C TRP A 666 -44.14 -40.55 -17.21
N GLU A 667 -43.68 -39.92 -16.16
CA GLU A 667 -44.08 -38.57 -15.81
C GLU A 667 -43.07 -37.54 -16.42
N VAL A 668 -43.42 -36.94 -17.53
CA VAL A 668 -42.50 -36.15 -18.34
C VAL A 668 -42.68 -34.63 -18.18
N GLY A 669 -43.87 -34.18 -17.78
CA GLY A 669 -44.17 -32.75 -17.64
C GLY A 669 -44.14 -31.92 -18.92
N VAL A 670 -43.80 -32.52 -20.05
CA VAL A 670 -43.78 -31.89 -21.38
C VAL A 670 -44.78 -32.59 -22.32
N ARG A 671 -45.16 -31.92 -23.41
CA ARG A 671 -46.06 -32.50 -24.41
C ARG A 671 -45.26 -33.25 -25.46
N TYR A 672 -45.89 -34.25 -26.10
CA TYR A 672 -45.34 -34.89 -27.27
C TYR A 672 -45.18 -33.86 -28.40
N PRO A 673 -44.14 -33.96 -29.24
CA PRO A 673 -43.91 -33.02 -30.35
C PRO A 673 -45.17 -32.88 -31.20
N PRO A 674 -45.52 -31.68 -31.65
CA PRO A 674 -46.66 -31.50 -32.54
C PRO A 674 -46.40 -32.23 -33.86
N GLN A 675 -47.39 -33.04 -34.31
CA GLN A 675 -47.35 -33.70 -35.63
C GLN A 675 -47.49 -32.61 -36.70
N GLY A 676 -46.43 -32.14 -37.30
CA GLY A 676 -46.45 -31.18 -38.41
C GLY A 676 -45.17 -30.34 -38.45
N ASN A 677 -44.72 -29.99 -39.64
CA ASN A 677 -43.45 -29.41 -40.02
C ASN A 677 -43.10 -27.99 -39.43
N SER A 678 -43.51 -27.64 -38.25
CA SER A 678 -43.09 -26.38 -37.62
C SER A 678 -41.97 -26.64 -36.61
N ALA A 679 -40.72 -26.67 -37.09
CA ALA A 679 -39.57 -26.59 -36.24
C ALA A 679 -39.65 -25.33 -35.36
N PRO A 680 -39.24 -25.37 -34.09
CA PRO A 680 -39.11 -24.19 -33.26
C PRO A 680 -38.36 -23.11 -34.01
N LEU A 681 -38.88 -21.87 -33.99
CA LEU A 681 -38.25 -20.71 -34.67
C LEU A 681 -37.04 -20.21 -33.85
N TRP A 682 -36.07 -21.09 -33.59
CA TRP A 682 -34.82 -20.64 -33.01
C TRP A 682 -34.01 -19.90 -34.07
N ARG A 683 -33.80 -18.63 -33.86
CA ARG A 683 -32.78 -17.85 -34.54
C ARG A 683 -31.76 -17.40 -33.49
N PRO A 684 -30.47 -17.69 -33.70
CA PRO A 684 -29.48 -17.08 -32.85
C PRO A 684 -29.71 -15.55 -32.87
N ALA A 685 -29.70 -14.92 -31.69
CA ALA A 685 -29.77 -13.47 -31.62
C ALA A 685 -28.65 -12.94 -32.51
N PRO A 686 -28.90 -11.98 -33.44
CA PRO A 686 -27.83 -11.41 -34.24
C PRO A 686 -26.80 -10.85 -33.29
N ALA A 687 -25.54 -11.26 -33.48
CA ALA A 687 -24.44 -10.77 -32.72
C ALA A 687 -24.55 -9.24 -32.65
N THR A 688 -24.60 -8.69 -31.46
CA THR A 688 -24.67 -7.24 -31.27
C THR A 688 -23.49 -6.64 -32.01
N LYS A 689 -23.66 -5.48 -32.65
CA LYS A 689 -22.56 -4.80 -33.40
C LYS A 689 -21.27 -4.67 -32.60
N ALA A 690 -21.37 -4.67 -31.29
CA ALA A 690 -20.22 -4.66 -30.37
C ALA A 690 -19.44 -6.00 -30.35
N GLN A 691 -20.10 -7.15 -30.44
CA GLN A 691 -19.44 -8.46 -30.52
C GLN A 691 -18.78 -8.68 -31.87
N ALA A 692 -19.42 -8.27 -32.97
CA ALA A 692 -18.82 -8.33 -34.30
C ALA A 692 -17.59 -7.40 -34.48
N GLN A 693 -17.53 -6.27 -33.74
CA GLN A 693 -16.37 -5.38 -33.73
C GLN A 693 -15.24 -5.92 -32.85
N ALA A 694 -15.53 -6.61 -31.76
CA ALA A 694 -14.51 -7.26 -30.91
C ALA A 694 -13.85 -8.45 -31.62
N GLU A 695 -14.60 -9.29 -32.36
CA GLU A 695 -14.02 -10.37 -33.18
C GLU A 695 -13.19 -9.86 -34.38
N GLN A 696 -13.54 -8.71 -34.95
CA GLN A 696 -12.72 -8.08 -36.01
C GLN A 696 -11.45 -7.42 -35.47
N ALA A 697 -11.45 -6.94 -34.24
CA ALA A 697 -10.26 -6.35 -33.61
C ALA A 697 -9.21 -7.41 -33.19
N THR A 698 -9.65 -8.62 -32.84
CA THR A 698 -8.74 -9.74 -32.47
C THR A 698 -8.14 -10.44 -33.68
N ASN A 699 -8.71 -10.30 -34.88
CA ASN A 699 -8.24 -10.95 -36.12
C ASN A 699 -7.46 -10.03 -37.07
N SER A 700 -7.10 -8.81 -36.67
CA SER A 700 -6.20 -7.98 -37.46
C SER A 700 -4.75 -8.41 -37.23
N PRO A 701 -4.01 -8.88 -38.25
CA PRO A 701 -2.60 -9.20 -38.09
C PRO A 701 -1.83 -7.93 -37.80
N GLN A 702 -1.07 -7.93 -36.73
CA GLN A 702 -0.07 -6.89 -36.45
C GLN A 702 0.93 -6.86 -37.59
N GLY A 703 0.87 -5.79 -38.39
CA GLY A 703 1.86 -5.41 -39.37
C GLY A 703 2.83 -4.38 -38.78
#